data_5ac1b2ea10ae6e0ad66d979e94e7e6a4
#
_entry.id   5ac1b2ea10ae6e0ad66d979e94e7e6a4
#
_cell.length_a   1.000
_cell.length_b   1.000
_cell.length_c   1.000
_cell.angle_alpha   90.00
_cell.angle_beta   90.00
_cell.angle_gamma   90.00
#
_symmetry.space_group_name_H-M   'P 1'
#
loop_
_entity.id
_entity.type
_entity.pdbx_description
1 polymer ?
#
loop_
_entity_poly.entity_id
_entity_poly.type
_entity_poly.pdbx_seq_one_letter_code
_entity_poly.pdbx_strand_id
1 'polypeptide(L)'
;MDYRQEMKELRDTLNAHGYRYYVLDEPTISDYEYDHMLRRLEDLEAAHPEEITPDSPTQRIGGRTLSEFQQVTHPVPLESLQDVFDDDEVCQFLEKIPLDAPVWSVEPKVDGLSVALEYRDGVFVRGATRGDGRVGEDVTENLRTIRSIPMTLPEKLPRLIVRGEVYMARSVFDEINARRELEGKPLMANPRNAAAGSLRQLDPKIAAQRRLDIAVFNLQLAEGREFTTHTETIDYLASQHFKVIPHRQLSKTADILAEIAALGDCRERFPFDIDGAVIKLDNLAEREVLGSTAKCPRWAIAYKYPPETKETVLRDIVVQVGRTGVLTPKAELEPVRLAGTTVTYATLHNQDYIAQKDIRIGDTVLVRKAGEIIPEIVAVVPDKRPDGTQPYTLPDRCPVCGAEVVRDEDGAALRCTGAECPAQLLRNLTHFASRNAMDIDGLGTAVIQQLVDSGLVRTAADLYSLRPEQIAELDRMGQKSARNAVEAIARSREDDLWRLIFALGIRQVGEKAAKVLAARFGSMDALSTATEEELTAIDDVGPITAKYIRQWMDSPQSQDLLARLKAAGLNMTCKEEMVDRRFAGMTFVLTGALEKFTRDEAGEMIEKRGGKVSGSVSKKTTYVVAGENAGSKLQKAQQLGIPVLTEDEFLEFLK
;
A
#
# COMPACT_ATOMS: atom_id res chain seq x y z
N MET A 1 -33.12 -17.63 38.25
CA MET A 1 -33.28 -16.65 37.17
C MET A 1 -33.39 -17.46 35.89
N ASP A 2 -34.25 -17.11 34.98
CA ASP A 2 -34.29 -17.78 33.67
C ASP A 2 -32.94 -17.51 32.96
N TYR A 3 -32.31 -18.53 32.38
CA TYR A 3 -31.00 -18.41 31.73
C TYR A 3 -31.00 -17.34 30.63
N ARG A 4 -32.12 -17.15 29.92
CA ARG A 4 -32.27 -16.10 28.90
C ARG A 4 -32.16 -14.69 29.48
N GLN A 5 -32.78 -14.50 30.64
CA GLN A 5 -32.71 -13.23 31.35
C GLN A 5 -31.28 -12.98 31.87
N GLU A 6 -30.61 -14.00 32.41
CA GLU A 6 -29.23 -13.91 32.89
C GLU A 6 -28.26 -13.59 31.73
N MET A 7 -28.38 -14.26 30.58
CA MET A 7 -27.57 -13.98 29.39
C MET A 7 -27.76 -12.55 28.92
N LYS A 8 -28.99 -12.04 28.89
CA LYS A 8 -29.26 -10.67 28.49
C LYS A 8 -28.62 -9.66 29.45
N GLU A 9 -28.81 -9.84 30.76
CA GLU A 9 -28.22 -8.94 31.77
C GLU A 9 -26.70 -8.94 31.74
N LEU A 10 -26.06 -10.10 31.53
CA LEU A 10 -24.63 -10.21 31.39
C LEU A 10 -24.13 -9.47 30.13
N ARG A 11 -24.78 -9.64 28.98
CA ARG A 11 -24.43 -8.93 27.74
C ARG A 11 -24.53 -7.41 27.90
N ASP A 12 -25.68 -6.94 28.43
CA ASP A 12 -25.91 -5.51 28.63
C ASP A 12 -24.87 -4.91 29.58
N THR A 13 -24.57 -5.61 30.69
CA THR A 13 -23.60 -5.19 31.69
C THR A 13 -22.18 -5.18 31.14
N LEU A 14 -21.77 -6.26 30.46
CA LEU A 14 -20.42 -6.34 29.85
C LEU A 14 -20.20 -5.29 28.75
N ASN A 15 -21.22 -5.04 27.92
CA ASN A 15 -21.14 -3.99 26.91
C ASN A 15 -21.05 -2.59 27.54
N ALA A 16 -21.80 -2.32 28.60
CA ALA A 16 -21.73 -1.04 29.31
C ALA A 16 -20.36 -0.83 30.00
N HIS A 17 -19.80 -1.85 30.64
CA HIS A 17 -18.46 -1.77 31.24
C HIS A 17 -17.36 -1.70 30.18
N GLY A 18 -17.50 -2.41 29.05
CA GLY A 18 -16.60 -2.31 27.90
C GLY A 18 -16.56 -0.89 27.32
N TYR A 19 -17.72 -0.24 27.18
CA TYR A 19 -17.80 1.15 26.74
C TYR A 19 -17.06 2.09 27.71
N ARG A 20 -17.28 1.98 29.02
CA ARG A 20 -16.59 2.80 30.03
C ARG A 20 -15.08 2.59 30.02
N TYR A 21 -14.63 1.34 29.87
CA TYR A 21 -13.20 1.01 29.89
C TYR A 21 -12.48 1.45 28.60
N TYR A 22 -13.03 1.06 27.41
CA TYR A 22 -12.31 1.24 26.12
C TYR A 22 -12.57 2.57 25.42
N VAL A 23 -13.71 3.22 25.71
CA VAL A 23 -14.09 4.46 25.05
C VAL A 23 -13.94 5.68 25.96
N LEU A 24 -14.43 5.58 27.21
CA LEU A 24 -14.39 6.69 28.16
C LEU A 24 -13.13 6.75 29.03
N ASP A 25 -12.34 5.67 29.07
CA ASP A 25 -11.19 5.51 29.98
C ASP A 25 -11.55 5.69 31.47
N GLU A 26 -12.78 5.28 31.84
CA GLU A 26 -13.37 5.40 33.18
C GLU A 26 -13.86 4.03 33.70
N PRO A 27 -12.97 3.07 33.97
CA PRO A 27 -13.37 1.76 34.45
C PRO A 27 -14.06 1.84 35.80
N THR A 28 -15.19 1.12 35.93
CA THR A 28 -15.99 1.08 37.18
C THR A 28 -15.97 -0.27 37.87
N ILE A 29 -15.37 -1.27 37.23
CA ILE A 29 -15.12 -2.60 37.78
C ILE A 29 -13.69 -3.02 37.50
N SER A 30 -13.18 -4.01 38.23
CA SER A 30 -11.85 -4.59 37.97
C SER A 30 -11.87 -5.51 36.76
N ASP A 31 -10.70 -5.73 36.13
CA ASP A 31 -10.53 -6.69 35.04
C ASP A 31 -10.97 -8.10 35.46
N TYR A 32 -10.71 -8.48 36.72
CA TYR A 32 -11.13 -9.76 37.27
C TYR A 32 -12.65 -9.93 37.29
N GLU A 33 -13.39 -8.89 37.70
CA GLU A 33 -14.87 -8.93 37.72
C GLU A 33 -15.42 -9.00 36.29
N TYR A 34 -14.83 -8.26 35.36
CA TYR A 34 -15.21 -8.29 33.94
C TYR A 34 -15.00 -9.68 33.35
N ASP A 35 -13.81 -10.27 33.53
CA ASP A 35 -13.46 -11.60 33.01
C ASP A 35 -14.34 -12.70 33.60
N HIS A 36 -14.71 -12.58 34.87
CA HIS A 36 -15.58 -13.55 35.50
C HIS A 36 -17.00 -13.52 34.92
N MET A 37 -17.55 -12.33 34.67
CA MET A 37 -18.84 -12.17 34.00
C MET A 37 -18.78 -12.65 32.54
N LEU A 38 -17.69 -12.36 31.82
CA LEU A 38 -17.50 -12.81 30.46
C LEU A 38 -17.48 -14.34 30.36
N ARG A 39 -16.70 -14.99 31.24
CA ARG A 39 -16.65 -16.46 31.32
C ARG A 39 -18.01 -17.08 31.64
N ARG A 40 -18.78 -16.45 32.54
CA ARG A 40 -20.14 -16.91 32.84
C ARG A 40 -21.06 -16.82 31.64
N LEU A 41 -20.93 -15.77 30.83
CA LEU A 41 -21.69 -15.63 29.58
C LEU A 41 -21.25 -16.69 28.55
N GLU A 42 -19.95 -16.96 28.41
CA GLU A 42 -19.40 -18.02 27.54
C GLU A 42 -19.98 -19.40 27.91
N ASP A 43 -20.03 -19.74 29.20
CA ASP A 43 -20.58 -21.00 29.67
C ASP A 43 -22.08 -21.14 29.36
N LEU A 44 -22.85 -20.05 29.48
CA LEU A 44 -24.26 -20.03 29.15
C LEU A 44 -24.50 -20.13 27.64
N GLU A 45 -23.72 -19.43 26.83
CA GLU A 45 -23.78 -19.50 25.36
C GLU A 45 -23.35 -20.88 24.83
N ALA A 46 -22.37 -21.51 25.45
CA ALA A 46 -21.99 -22.89 25.12
C ALA A 46 -23.13 -23.90 25.42
N ALA A 47 -23.89 -23.66 26.47
CA ALA A 47 -25.04 -24.48 26.83
C ALA A 47 -26.29 -24.19 25.97
N HIS A 48 -26.42 -22.99 25.45
CA HIS A 48 -27.56 -22.48 24.68
C HIS A 48 -27.10 -21.74 23.39
N PRO A 49 -26.51 -22.43 22.41
CA PRO A 49 -25.96 -21.79 21.19
C PRO A 49 -27.02 -21.07 20.35
N GLU A 50 -28.29 -21.46 20.48
CA GLU A 50 -29.41 -20.83 19.76
C GLU A 50 -29.77 -19.42 20.27
N GLU A 51 -29.31 -19.05 21.48
CA GLU A 51 -29.54 -17.75 22.09
C GLU A 51 -28.35 -16.77 21.91
N ILE A 52 -27.31 -17.18 21.18
CA ILE A 52 -26.16 -16.31 20.85
C ILE A 52 -26.63 -15.19 19.95
N THR A 53 -26.34 -13.95 20.32
CA THR A 53 -26.68 -12.77 19.53
C THR A 53 -25.41 -12.11 18.94
N PRO A 54 -25.52 -11.43 17.80
CA PRO A 54 -24.36 -10.78 17.13
C PRO A 54 -23.66 -9.70 17.98
N ASP A 55 -24.35 -9.17 18.99
CA ASP A 55 -23.85 -8.14 19.92
C ASP A 55 -23.18 -8.71 21.16
N SER A 56 -23.12 -10.04 21.30
CA SER A 56 -22.44 -10.65 22.44
C SER A 56 -20.95 -10.32 22.45
N PRO A 57 -20.40 -9.89 23.61
CA PRO A 57 -18.95 -9.68 23.76
C PRO A 57 -18.12 -10.93 23.46
N THR A 58 -18.68 -12.13 23.62
CA THR A 58 -18.02 -13.41 23.36
C THR A 58 -17.80 -13.65 21.86
N GLN A 59 -18.60 -13.02 21.00
CA GLN A 59 -18.53 -13.18 19.54
C GLN A 59 -17.46 -12.29 18.89
N ARG A 60 -16.73 -11.48 19.65
CA ARG A 60 -15.68 -10.59 19.11
C ARG A 60 -14.43 -11.32 18.59
N ILE A 61 -14.16 -12.53 19.05
CA ILE A 61 -12.93 -13.30 18.75
C ILE A 61 -13.24 -14.68 18.15
N GLY A 62 -14.40 -14.87 17.54
CA GLY A 62 -14.88 -16.15 17.00
C GLY A 62 -14.65 -16.41 15.51
N GLY A 63 -14.07 -15.45 14.77
CA GLY A 63 -13.93 -15.52 13.31
C GLY A 63 -13.08 -16.71 12.82
N ARG A 64 -13.43 -17.27 11.65
CA ARG A 64 -12.64 -18.30 10.98
C ARG A 64 -11.43 -17.66 10.28
N THR A 65 -10.32 -18.38 10.20
CA THR A 65 -9.19 -17.97 9.36
C THR A 65 -9.64 -17.91 7.91
N LEU A 66 -9.43 -16.75 7.27
CA LEU A 66 -9.78 -16.49 5.89
C LEU A 66 -8.66 -16.98 4.96
N SER A 67 -9.01 -17.29 3.71
CA SER A 67 -8.01 -17.55 2.65
C SER A 67 -7.59 -16.25 1.95
N GLU A 68 -8.51 -15.29 1.85
CA GLU A 68 -8.33 -13.98 1.22
C GLU A 68 -9.39 -12.99 1.72
N PHE A 69 -9.16 -11.68 1.49
CA PHE A 69 -10.16 -10.64 1.78
C PHE A 69 -11.03 -10.38 0.56
N GLN A 70 -12.35 -10.35 0.77
CA GLN A 70 -13.30 -9.98 -0.28
C GLN A 70 -13.23 -8.47 -0.55
N GLN A 71 -13.46 -8.07 -1.79
CA GLN A 71 -13.58 -6.67 -2.14
C GLN A 71 -14.98 -6.14 -1.80
N VAL A 72 -15.04 -4.90 -1.32
CA VAL A 72 -16.27 -4.19 -0.95
C VAL A 72 -16.30 -2.84 -1.63
N THR A 73 -17.35 -2.59 -2.41
CA THR A 73 -17.62 -1.25 -2.96
C THR A 73 -18.27 -0.39 -1.90
N HIS A 74 -17.70 0.80 -1.65
CA HIS A 74 -18.25 1.75 -0.69
C HIS A 74 -19.50 2.45 -1.25
N PRO A 75 -20.63 2.44 -0.52
CA PRO A 75 -21.84 3.15 -0.94
C PRO A 75 -21.62 4.67 -1.03
N VAL A 76 -20.78 5.21 -0.15
CA VAL A 76 -20.32 6.59 -0.17
C VAL A 76 -18.81 6.59 -0.33
N PRO A 77 -18.25 7.30 -1.33
CA PRO A 77 -16.79 7.34 -1.55
C PRO A 77 -16.02 7.82 -0.32
N LEU A 78 -14.89 7.18 -0.03
CA LEU A 78 -13.97 7.56 1.04
C LEU A 78 -12.85 8.43 0.48
N GLU A 79 -13.17 9.70 0.23
CA GLU A 79 -12.25 10.65 -0.42
C GLU A 79 -10.97 10.88 0.39
N SER A 80 -9.87 11.16 -0.31
CA SER A 80 -8.64 11.67 0.28
C SER A 80 -8.75 13.18 0.50
N LEU A 81 -7.90 13.75 1.34
CA LEU A 81 -7.80 15.20 1.52
C LEU A 81 -6.68 15.77 0.67
N GLN A 82 -6.77 17.06 0.35
CA GLN A 82 -5.67 17.81 -0.22
C GLN A 82 -4.69 18.15 0.91
N ASP A 83 -3.41 17.81 0.73
CA ASP A 83 -2.38 18.19 1.67
C ASP A 83 -1.95 19.64 1.46
N VAL A 84 -1.67 20.34 2.56
CA VAL A 84 -1.05 21.67 2.63
C VAL A 84 0.08 21.62 3.67
N PHE A 85 1.13 22.44 3.49
CA PHE A 85 2.40 22.26 4.20
C PHE A 85 2.83 23.49 5.00
N ASP A 86 2.15 24.63 4.84
CA ASP A 86 2.45 25.86 5.55
C ASP A 86 1.18 26.69 5.84
N ASP A 87 1.35 27.70 6.66
CA ASP A 87 0.26 28.56 7.10
C ASP A 87 -0.31 29.41 5.95
N ASP A 88 0.52 29.78 4.97
CA ASP A 88 0.09 30.57 3.82
C ASP A 88 -0.86 29.74 2.93
N GLU A 89 -0.59 28.46 2.73
CA GLU A 89 -1.49 27.56 2.00
C GLU A 89 -2.83 27.36 2.73
N VAL A 90 -2.83 27.29 4.07
CA VAL A 90 -4.06 27.28 4.87
C VAL A 90 -4.84 28.57 4.67
N CYS A 91 -4.19 29.74 4.79
CA CYS A 91 -4.83 31.04 4.57
C CYS A 91 -5.46 31.12 3.17
N GLN A 92 -4.71 30.74 2.14
CA GLN A 92 -5.20 30.71 0.75
C GLN A 92 -6.40 29.79 0.57
N PHE A 93 -6.43 28.63 1.26
CA PHE A 93 -7.58 27.73 1.22
C PHE A 93 -8.81 28.37 1.85
N LEU A 94 -8.67 28.94 3.06
CA LEU A 94 -9.78 29.58 3.78
C LEU A 94 -10.34 30.77 3.01
N GLU A 95 -9.50 31.60 2.39
CA GLU A 95 -9.89 32.76 1.57
C GLU A 95 -10.60 32.38 0.26
N LYS A 96 -10.29 31.22 -0.31
CA LYS A 96 -10.95 30.73 -1.55
C LYS A 96 -12.38 30.28 -1.34
N ILE A 97 -12.82 30.05 -0.11
CA ILE A 97 -14.17 29.60 0.20
C ILE A 97 -15.11 30.81 0.19
N PRO A 98 -16.06 30.92 -0.74
CA PRO A 98 -16.89 32.12 -0.93
C PRO A 98 -18.10 32.11 0.01
N LEU A 99 -17.85 31.99 1.32
CA LEU A 99 -18.88 31.94 2.37
C LEU A 99 -18.72 33.12 3.33
N ASP A 100 -19.85 33.59 3.87
CA ASP A 100 -19.87 34.63 4.87
C ASP A 100 -19.72 34.02 6.27
N ALA A 101 -18.64 34.34 6.96
CA ALA A 101 -18.31 33.87 8.32
C ALA A 101 -18.37 32.34 8.51
N PRO A 102 -17.64 31.53 7.70
CA PRO A 102 -17.67 30.09 7.81
C PRO A 102 -17.11 29.61 9.17
N VAL A 103 -17.69 28.55 9.69
CA VAL A 103 -17.19 27.84 10.88
C VAL A 103 -16.46 26.59 10.45
N TRP A 104 -15.31 26.33 11.07
CA TRP A 104 -14.42 25.23 10.74
C TRP A 104 -14.24 24.31 11.95
N SER A 105 -14.24 23.00 11.73
CA SER A 105 -13.75 22.01 12.67
C SER A 105 -12.26 21.78 12.44
N VAL A 106 -11.45 21.90 13.47
CA VAL A 106 -10.01 21.57 13.45
C VAL A 106 -9.78 20.34 14.31
N GLU A 107 -9.15 19.32 13.73
CA GLU A 107 -9.01 17.97 14.29
C GLU A 107 -7.58 17.48 14.14
N PRO A 108 -7.03 16.67 15.08
CA PRO A 108 -5.76 15.98 14.86
C PRO A 108 -5.90 14.94 13.73
N LYS A 109 -4.92 14.89 12.84
CA LYS A 109 -4.85 13.91 11.77
C LYS A 109 -4.16 12.64 12.27
N VAL A 110 -4.97 11.64 12.62
CA VAL A 110 -4.46 10.34 13.10
C VAL A 110 -3.69 9.63 12.01
N ASP A 111 -2.53 9.09 12.36
CA ASP A 111 -1.68 8.31 11.46
C ASP A 111 -1.96 6.80 11.64
N GLY A 112 -2.88 6.27 10.85
CA GLY A 112 -3.36 4.90 10.94
C GLY A 112 -3.83 4.32 9.61
N LEU A 113 -4.87 3.50 9.64
CA LEU A 113 -5.53 2.91 8.49
C LEU A 113 -7.01 3.29 8.46
N SER A 114 -7.44 3.99 7.42
CA SER A 114 -8.82 4.45 7.28
C SER A 114 -9.77 3.29 6.93
N VAL A 115 -10.87 3.23 7.69
CA VAL A 115 -11.93 2.23 7.52
C VAL A 115 -13.31 2.86 7.53
N ALA A 116 -14.27 2.20 6.87
CA ALA A 116 -15.69 2.47 7.01
C ALA A 116 -16.34 1.36 7.85
N LEU A 117 -17.24 1.73 8.77
CA LEU A 117 -18.05 0.83 9.57
C LEU A 117 -19.51 1.01 9.18
N GLU A 118 -20.17 -0.07 8.77
CA GLU A 118 -21.59 -0.07 8.40
C GLU A 118 -22.42 -0.76 9.49
N TYR A 119 -23.48 -0.08 9.92
CA TYR A 119 -24.48 -0.58 10.85
C TYR A 119 -25.84 -0.62 10.15
N ARG A 120 -26.63 -1.67 10.44
CA ARG A 120 -28.03 -1.78 10.02
C ARG A 120 -28.89 -2.07 11.24
N ASP A 121 -29.98 -1.34 11.37
CA ASP A 121 -30.87 -1.42 12.54
C ASP A 121 -30.09 -1.35 13.86
N GLY A 122 -29.03 -0.53 13.88
CA GLY A 122 -28.15 -0.35 15.02
C GLY A 122 -27.15 -1.49 15.27
N VAL A 123 -27.03 -2.52 14.42
CA VAL A 123 -26.10 -3.64 14.57
C VAL A 123 -24.93 -3.49 13.60
N PHE A 124 -23.70 -3.72 14.07
CA PHE A 124 -22.50 -3.73 13.23
C PHE A 124 -22.53 -4.92 12.25
N VAL A 125 -22.62 -4.63 10.96
CA VAL A 125 -22.75 -5.66 9.91
C VAL A 125 -21.50 -5.80 9.07
N ARG A 126 -20.77 -4.70 8.83
CA ARG A 126 -19.60 -4.75 7.93
C ARG A 126 -18.60 -3.65 8.23
N GLY A 127 -17.31 -3.97 8.06
CA GLY A 127 -16.24 -3.00 8.07
C GLY A 127 -15.26 -3.24 6.93
N ALA A 128 -14.87 -2.17 6.22
CA ALA A 128 -13.99 -2.27 5.07
C ALA A 128 -12.89 -1.20 5.10
N THR A 129 -11.70 -1.54 4.61
CA THR A 129 -10.60 -0.59 4.41
C THR A 129 -10.98 0.43 3.33
N ARG A 130 -10.35 1.61 3.34
CA ARG A 130 -10.58 2.64 2.33
C ARG A 130 -10.29 2.14 0.91
N GLY A 131 -9.23 1.32 0.73
CA GLY A 131 -8.76 0.95 -0.59
C GLY A 131 -8.40 2.18 -1.45
N ASP A 132 -8.89 2.23 -2.67
CA ASP A 132 -8.76 3.37 -3.59
C ASP A 132 -9.79 4.50 -3.33
N GLY A 133 -10.61 4.36 -2.29
CA GLY A 133 -11.69 5.25 -1.91
C GLY A 133 -13.06 4.83 -2.48
N ARG A 134 -13.12 3.90 -3.41
CA ARG A 134 -14.35 3.33 -3.98
C ARG A 134 -14.50 1.85 -3.65
N VAL A 135 -13.39 1.10 -3.72
CA VAL A 135 -13.33 -0.32 -3.42
C VAL A 135 -12.28 -0.54 -2.35
N GLY A 136 -12.65 -1.22 -1.28
CA GLY A 136 -11.79 -1.62 -0.18
C GLY A 136 -11.84 -3.12 0.08
N GLU A 137 -11.12 -3.58 1.09
CA GLU A 137 -11.11 -4.98 1.54
C GLU A 137 -12.04 -5.15 2.73
N ASP A 138 -12.86 -6.21 2.74
CA ASP A 138 -13.70 -6.59 3.88
C ASP A 138 -12.81 -7.10 5.03
N VAL A 139 -12.75 -6.33 6.10
CA VAL A 139 -11.97 -6.64 7.31
C VAL A 139 -12.88 -6.75 8.54
N THR A 140 -14.15 -7.05 8.33
CA THR A 140 -15.19 -7.09 9.37
C THR A 140 -14.77 -7.91 10.59
N GLU A 141 -14.29 -9.13 10.38
CA GLU A 141 -13.91 -10.02 11.47
C GLU A 141 -12.73 -9.47 12.31
N ASN A 142 -11.78 -8.79 11.65
CA ASN A 142 -10.67 -8.14 12.35
C ASN A 142 -11.14 -6.90 13.11
N LEU A 143 -12.05 -6.10 12.53
CA LEU A 143 -12.63 -4.93 13.20
C LEU A 143 -13.48 -5.30 14.41
N ARG A 144 -14.15 -6.46 14.41
CA ARG A 144 -14.87 -6.98 15.58
C ARG A 144 -13.95 -7.18 16.79
N THR A 145 -12.66 -7.42 16.58
CA THR A 145 -11.69 -7.59 17.66
C THR A 145 -11.30 -6.27 18.33
N ILE A 146 -11.60 -5.12 17.71
CA ILE A 146 -11.35 -3.78 18.27
C ILE A 146 -12.45 -3.47 19.29
N ARG A 147 -12.08 -3.42 20.55
CA ARG A 147 -13.05 -3.34 21.66
C ARG A 147 -13.78 -2.01 21.76
N SER A 148 -13.19 -0.92 21.23
CA SER A 148 -13.83 0.41 21.16
C SER A 148 -14.85 0.55 20.02
N ILE A 149 -15.00 -0.44 19.14
CA ILE A 149 -16.07 -0.46 18.14
C ILE A 149 -17.32 -1.05 18.80
N PRO A 150 -18.45 -0.30 18.92
CA PRO A 150 -19.70 -0.82 19.45
C PRO A 150 -20.27 -1.86 18.47
N MET A 151 -20.68 -3.02 18.99
CA MET A 151 -21.35 -4.05 18.16
C MET A 151 -22.81 -3.70 17.93
N THR A 152 -23.42 -2.94 18.85
CA THR A 152 -24.78 -2.40 18.75
C THR A 152 -24.78 -0.94 19.18
N LEU A 153 -25.65 -0.16 18.56
CA LEU A 153 -25.83 1.26 18.84
C LEU A 153 -27.06 1.50 19.70
N PRO A 154 -27.05 2.50 20.58
CA PRO A 154 -28.23 2.92 21.36
C PRO A 154 -29.43 3.28 20.48
N GLU A 155 -29.22 4.03 19.41
CA GLU A 155 -30.25 4.38 18.43
C GLU A 155 -30.17 3.42 17.23
N LYS A 156 -31.31 2.86 16.85
CA LYS A 156 -31.41 1.87 15.76
C LYS A 156 -31.85 2.55 14.47
N LEU A 157 -30.92 3.27 13.83
CA LEU A 157 -31.17 3.78 12.47
C LEU A 157 -31.22 2.63 11.46
N PRO A 158 -32.02 2.72 10.39
CA PRO A 158 -32.06 1.71 9.33
C PRO A 158 -30.67 1.42 8.76
N ARG A 159 -29.89 2.48 8.55
CA ARG A 159 -28.50 2.37 8.09
C ARG A 159 -27.66 3.53 8.60
N LEU A 160 -26.49 3.20 9.16
CA LEU A 160 -25.48 4.17 9.54
C LEU A 160 -24.13 3.72 8.97
N ILE A 161 -23.41 4.65 8.32
CA ILE A 161 -22.02 4.42 7.89
C ILE A 161 -21.15 5.51 8.49
N VAL A 162 -20.12 5.08 9.22
CA VAL A 162 -19.14 6.00 9.82
C VAL A 162 -17.74 5.70 9.31
N ARG A 163 -16.88 6.71 9.32
CA ARG A 163 -15.48 6.58 8.94
C ARG A 163 -14.58 6.86 10.14
N GLY A 164 -13.60 6.00 10.35
CA GLY A 164 -12.61 6.15 11.40
C GLY A 164 -11.21 5.77 10.93
N GLU A 165 -10.23 6.10 11.76
CA GLU A 165 -8.85 5.69 11.57
C GLU A 165 -8.48 4.66 12.62
N VAL A 166 -8.14 3.43 12.16
CA VAL A 166 -7.64 2.36 13.02
C VAL A 166 -6.16 2.60 13.28
N TYR A 167 -5.75 2.58 14.53
CA TYR A 167 -4.38 2.83 14.95
C TYR A 167 -3.91 1.80 15.99
N MET A 168 -2.60 1.72 16.17
CA MET A 168 -1.98 1.03 17.30
C MET A 168 -1.48 2.08 18.28
N ALA A 169 -1.92 2.01 19.54
CA ALA A 169 -1.41 2.92 20.57
C ALA A 169 0.10 2.74 20.75
N ARG A 170 0.84 3.85 21.01
CA ARG A 170 2.30 3.82 21.18
C ARG A 170 2.75 2.84 22.26
N SER A 171 2.06 2.83 23.40
CA SER A 171 2.35 1.89 24.49
C SER A 171 2.21 0.43 24.07
N VAL A 172 1.21 0.11 23.26
CA VAL A 172 0.98 -1.23 22.70
C VAL A 172 2.06 -1.60 21.69
N PHE A 173 2.43 -0.65 20.83
CA PHE A 173 3.51 -0.84 19.85
C PHE A 173 4.86 -1.12 20.52
N ASP A 174 5.22 -0.34 21.56
CA ASP A 174 6.46 -0.52 22.31
C ASP A 174 6.47 -1.89 23.04
N GLU A 175 5.35 -2.29 23.65
CA GLU A 175 5.23 -3.59 24.32
C GLU A 175 5.37 -4.76 23.33
N ILE A 176 4.71 -4.67 22.17
CA ILE A 176 4.82 -5.72 21.15
C ILE A 176 6.25 -5.81 20.62
N ASN A 177 6.92 -4.68 20.37
CA ASN A 177 8.30 -4.68 19.90
C ASN A 177 9.28 -5.23 20.96
N ALA A 178 9.11 -4.87 22.23
CA ALA A 178 9.91 -5.46 23.32
C ALA A 178 9.77 -6.99 23.39
N ARG A 179 8.54 -7.51 23.22
CA ARG A 179 8.31 -8.96 23.17
C ARG A 179 8.94 -9.60 21.94
N ARG A 180 8.83 -8.97 20.75
CA ARG A 180 9.43 -9.47 19.50
C ARG A 180 10.95 -9.52 19.59
N GLU A 181 11.57 -8.54 20.24
CA GLU A 181 13.01 -8.51 20.49
C GLU A 181 13.46 -9.68 21.36
N LEU A 182 12.74 -9.96 22.45
CA LEU A 182 12.98 -11.12 23.31
C LEU A 182 12.83 -12.46 22.57
N GLU A 183 11.91 -12.52 21.60
CA GLU A 183 11.67 -13.69 20.77
C GLU A 183 12.61 -13.77 19.54
N GLY A 184 13.53 -12.82 19.36
CA GLY A 184 14.42 -12.74 18.19
C GLY A 184 13.71 -12.51 16.85
N LYS A 185 12.50 -11.93 16.89
CA LYS A 185 11.70 -11.63 15.70
C LYS A 185 11.98 -10.20 15.18
N PRO A 186 11.89 -9.95 13.88
CA PRO A 186 12.03 -8.59 13.32
C PRO A 186 11.04 -7.61 13.99
N LEU A 187 11.52 -6.42 14.36
CA LEU A 187 10.69 -5.40 14.97
C LEU A 187 9.69 -4.83 13.94
N MET A 188 8.56 -4.34 14.43
CA MET A 188 7.62 -3.58 13.61
C MET A 188 8.19 -2.18 13.36
N ALA A 189 8.00 -1.64 12.15
CA ALA A 189 8.66 -0.42 11.70
C ALA A 189 8.11 0.85 12.35
N ASN A 190 6.78 1.00 12.41
CA ASN A 190 6.09 2.12 13.03
C ASN A 190 4.65 1.71 13.42
N PRO A 191 3.95 2.47 14.27
CA PRO A 191 2.59 2.18 14.71
C PRO A 191 1.58 2.07 13.57
N ARG A 192 1.65 2.94 12.55
CA ARG A 192 0.77 2.93 11.38
C ARG A 192 0.89 1.63 10.59
N ASN A 193 2.11 1.25 10.19
CA ASN A 193 2.34 0.01 9.44
C ASN A 193 2.00 -1.23 10.28
N ALA A 194 2.25 -1.16 11.60
CA ALA A 194 1.86 -2.21 12.54
C ALA A 194 0.34 -2.36 12.61
N ALA A 195 -0.42 -1.26 12.66
CA ALA A 195 -1.87 -1.27 12.63
C ALA A 195 -2.40 -1.84 11.30
N ALA A 196 -1.92 -1.31 10.16
CA ALA A 196 -2.34 -1.75 8.83
C ALA A 196 -2.04 -3.25 8.60
N GLY A 197 -0.83 -3.71 8.95
CA GLY A 197 -0.45 -5.12 8.83
C GLY A 197 -1.20 -6.03 9.80
N SER A 198 -1.62 -5.52 10.96
CA SER A 198 -2.42 -6.27 11.93
C SER A 198 -3.88 -6.39 11.51
N LEU A 199 -4.47 -5.30 10.98
CA LEU A 199 -5.86 -5.32 10.50
C LEU A 199 -6.03 -6.20 9.26
N ARG A 200 -4.97 -6.43 8.49
CA ARG A 200 -4.96 -7.29 7.30
C ARG A 200 -4.42 -8.69 7.57
N GLN A 201 -4.52 -9.20 8.80
CA GLN A 201 -4.24 -10.59 9.12
C GLN A 201 -5.43 -11.47 8.72
N LEU A 202 -5.14 -12.61 8.11
CA LEU A 202 -6.18 -13.57 7.72
C LEU A 202 -6.80 -14.30 8.93
N ASP A 203 -6.08 -14.36 10.04
CA ASP A 203 -6.57 -14.90 11.31
C ASP A 203 -6.94 -13.76 12.29
N PRO A 204 -8.24 -13.56 12.60
CA PRO A 204 -8.69 -12.54 13.53
C PRO A 204 -8.10 -12.66 14.94
N LYS A 205 -7.68 -13.86 15.36
CA LYS A 205 -7.02 -14.06 16.67
C LYS A 205 -5.69 -13.34 16.75
N ILE A 206 -4.96 -13.23 15.62
CA ILE A 206 -3.73 -12.45 15.55
C ILE A 206 -4.05 -10.96 15.65
N ALA A 207 -5.09 -10.48 14.97
CA ALA A 207 -5.54 -9.09 15.07
C ALA A 207 -5.94 -8.73 16.52
N ALA A 208 -6.68 -9.60 17.21
CA ALA A 208 -7.08 -9.43 18.60
C ALA A 208 -5.88 -9.23 19.55
N GLN A 209 -4.79 -10.00 19.36
CA GLN A 209 -3.56 -9.87 20.15
C GLN A 209 -2.82 -8.56 19.93
N ARG A 210 -3.13 -7.83 18.85
CA ARG A 210 -2.50 -6.55 18.51
C ARG A 210 -3.13 -5.36 19.21
N ARG A 211 -4.28 -5.54 19.88
CA ARG A 211 -4.95 -4.51 20.67
C ARG A 211 -5.08 -3.18 19.91
N LEU A 212 -5.59 -3.28 18.66
CA LEU A 212 -5.87 -2.09 17.85
C LEU A 212 -7.00 -1.26 18.46
N ASP A 213 -7.01 0.02 18.13
CA ASP A 213 -8.03 0.97 18.55
C ASP A 213 -8.49 1.81 17.35
N ILE A 214 -9.56 2.59 17.49
CA ILE A 214 -10.12 3.42 16.42
C ILE A 214 -10.47 4.82 16.93
N ALA A 215 -10.25 5.83 16.09
CA ALA A 215 -10.80 7.18 16.27
C ALA A 215 -11.77 7.47 15.12
N VAL A 216 -13.05 7.63 15.42
CA VAL A 216 -14.08 7.94 14.42
C VAL A 216 -14.12 9.44 14.20
N PHE A 217 -14.05 9.87 12.93
CA PHE A 217 -13.90 11.29 12.57
C PHE A 217 -14.90 11.78 11.52
N ASN A 218 -15.77 10.92 11.01
CA ASN A 218 -16.77 11.35 10.04
C ASN A 218 -17.98 10.41 10.00
N LEU A 219 -19.16 11.01 9.88
CA LEU A 219 -20.40 10.33 9.53
C LEU A 219 -20.54 10.38 8.01
N GLN A 220 -20.64 9.23 7.36
CA GLN A 220 -20.74 9.12 5.90
C GLN A 220 -22.19 9.00 5.42
N LEU A 221 -23.03 8.32 6.18
CA LEU A 221 -24.45 8.12 5.88
C LEU A 221 -25.22 7.88 7.16
N ALA A 222 -26.40 8.50 7.29
CA ALA A 222 -27.39 8.21 8.34
C ALA A 222 -28.79 8.21 7.70
N GLU A 223 -29.37 7.03 7.48
CA GLU A 223 -30.73 6.93 6.97
C GLU A 223 -31.74 7.16 8.12
N GLY A 224 -32.64 8.09 7.94
CA GLY A 224 -33.67 8.42 8.92
C GLY A 224 -33.30 9.51 9.92
N ARG A 225 -32.13 10.13 9.77
CA ARG A 225 -31.72 11.30 10.56
C ARG A 225 -30.89 12.28 9.75
N GLU A 226 -31.21 13.56 9.89
CA GLU A 226 -30.52 14.67 9.24
C GLU A 226 -29.68 15.44 10.27
N PHE A 227 -28.59 16.05 9.81
CA PHE A 227 -27.68 16.85 10.61
C PHE A 227 -27.36 18.13 9.87
N THR A 228 -27.10 19.20 10.61
CA THR A 228 -26.81 20.53 10.06
C THR A 228 -25.30 20.79 10.01
N THR A 229 -24.57 20.31 11.02
CA THR A 229 -23.14 20.58 11.15
C THR A 229 -22.34 19.28 11.36
N HIS A 230 -21.07 19.34 11.02
CA HIS A 230 -20.13 18.25 11.29
C HIS A 230 -19.97 18.01 12.79
N THR A 231 -19.86 19.06 13.58
CA THR A 231 -19.79 18.94 15.04
C THR A 231 -20.99 18.20 15.62
N GLU A 232 -22.21 18.52 15.16
CA GLU A 232 -23.42 17.77 15.54
C GLU A 232 -23.29 16.28 15.20
N THR A 233 -22.68 15.93 14.05
CA THR A 233 -22.46 14.52 13.70
C THR A 233 -21.47 13.85 14.63
N ILE A 234 -20.39 14.52 15.03
CA ILE A 234 -19.39 13.96 15.96
C ILE A 234 -20.00 13.78 17.36
N ASP A 235 -20.76 14.76 17.86
CA ASP A 235 -21.46 14.67 19.14
C ASP A 235 -22.48 13.51 19.13
N TYR A 236 -23.21 13.36 18.03
CA TYR A 236 -24.11 12.22 17.82
C TYR A 236 -23.35 10.90 17.86
N LEU A 237 -22.24 10.76 17.15
CA LEU A 237 -21.44 9.55 17.15
C LEU A 237 -20.88 9.23 18.55
N ALA A 238 -20.49 10.23 19.33
CA ALA A 238 -20.10 10.05 20.73
C ALA A 238 -21.28 9.49 21.56
N SER A 239 -22.50 10.01 21.35
CA SER A 239 -23.72 9.50 22.02
C SER A 239 -24.07 8.07 21.61
N GLN A 240 -23.60 7.62 20.43
CA GLN A 240 -23.73 6.26 19.94
C GLN A 240 -22.56 5.35 20.36
N HIS A 241 -21.79 5.75 21.35
CA HIS A 241 -20.69 5.01 21.97
C HIS A 241 -19.44 4.83 21.11
N PHE A 242 -19.29 5.61 20.04
CA PHE A 242 -18.03 5.64 19.30
C PHE A 242 -16.95 6.44 20.03
N LYS A 243 -15.73 5.98 19.94
CA LYS A 243 -14.55 6.79 20.30
C LYS A 243 -14.28 7.78 19.18
N VAL A 244 -14.68 9.03 19.40
CA VAL A 244 -14.60 10.08 18.39
C VAL A 244 -13.30 10.87 18.50
N ILE A 245 -12.91 11.50 17.37
CA ILE A 245 -11.76 12.39 17.31
C ILE A 245 -12.03 13.67 18.12
N PRO A 246 -11.07 14.17 18.92
CA PRO A 246 -11.20 15.49 19.52
C PRO A 246 -11.20 16.58 18.43
N HIS A 247 -12.02 17.62 18.62
CA HIS A 247 -12.17 18.69 17.63
C HIS A 247 -12.45 20.03 18.30
N ARG A 248 -12.16 21.13 17.58
CA ARG A 248 -12.52 22.48 17.98
C ARG A 248 -13.20 23.22 16.84
N GLN A 249 -14.32 23.87 17.16
CA GLN A 249 -14.98 24.81 16.24
C GLN A 249 -14.33 26.17 16.30
N LEU A 250 -13.91 26.70 15.16
CA LEU A 250 -13.22 27.98 15.02
C LEU A 250 -13.73 28.70 13.76
N SER A 251 -13.74 30.05 13.82
CA SER A 251 -14.19 30.89 12.69
C SER A 251 -13.13 31.87 12.19
N LYS A 252 -12.10 32.15 13.00
CA LYS A 252 -11.04 33.09 12.64
C LYS A 252 -9.79 32.35 12.20
N THR A 253 -9.20 32.75 11.09
CA THR A 253 -7.96 32.17 10.55
C THR A 253 -6.84 32.13 11.59
N ALA A 254 -6.66 33.20 12.37
CA ALA A 254 -5.62 33.25 13.43
C ALA A 254 -5.84 32.18 14.51
N ASP A 255 -7.09 31.90 14.90
CA ASP A 255 -7.40 30.89 15.90
C ASP A 255 -7.22 29.46 15.33
N ILE A 256 -7.51 29.26 14.02
CA ILE A 256 -7.27 28.01 13.31
C ILE A 256 -5.77 27.70 13.26
N LEU A 257 -4.94 28.67 12.87
CA LEU A 257 -3.48 28.49 12.85
C LEU A 257 -2.91 28.24 14.25
N ALA A 258 -3.42 28.94 15.26
CA ALA A 258 -3.03 28.70 16.66
C ALA A 258 -3.40 27.28 17.13
N GLU A 259 -4.56 26.75 16.72
CA GLU A 259 -4.97 25.39 17.05
C GLU A 259 -4.12 24.33 16.34
N ILE A 260 -3.79 24.56 15.05
CA ILE A 260 -2.88 23.69 14.29
C ILE A 260 -1.53 23.59 15.02
N ALA A 261 -0.96 24.74 15.43
CA ALA A 261 0.29 24.77 16.19
C ALA A 261 0.17 24.03 17.53
N ALA A 262 -0.92 24.29 18.31
CA ALA A 262 -1.17 23.64 19.59
C ALA A 262 -1.30 22.12 19.48
N LEU A 263 -1.96 21.61 18.44
CA LEU A 263 -2.04 20.17 18.14
C LEU A 263 -0.63 19.60 17.85
N GLY A 264 0.20 20.32 17.11
CA GLY A 264 1.59 19.95 16.85
C GLY A 264 2.43 19.85 18.12
N ASP A 265 2.31 20.81 19.03
CA ASP A 265 3.03 20.83 20.31
C ASP A 265 2.55 19.75 21.27
N CYS A 266 1.26 19.39 21.19
CA CYS A 266 0.63 18.39 22.05
C CYS A 266 0.63 16.97 21.49
N ARG A 267 1.24 16.73 20.33
CA ARG A 267 1.18 15.41 19.65
C ARG A 267 1.62 14.23 20.51
N GLU A 268 2.52 14.43 21.46
CA GLU A 268 2.97 13.38 22.38
C GLU A 268 1.93 13.00 23.45
N ARG A 269 0.91 13.83 23.66
CA ARG A 269 -0.16 13.58 24.63
C ARG A 269 -1.25 12.65 24.10
N PHE A 270 -1.36 12.51 22.79
CA PHE A 270 -2.29 11.56 22.19
C PHE A 270 -1.76 10.13 22.35
N PRO A 271 -2.63 9.12 22.54
CA PRO A 271 -2.21 7.72 22.57
C PRO A 271 -1.74 7.20 21.19
N PHE A 272 -2.02 7.95 20.13
CA PHE A 272 -1.71 7.66 18.73
C PHE A 272 -0.77 8.69 18.13
N ASP A 273 -0.14 8.35 17.02
CA ASP A 273 0.63 9.31 16.25
C ASP A 273 -0.28 10.18 15.39
N ILE A 274 0.11 11.44 15.20
CA ILE A 274 -0.53 12.38 14.27
C ILE A 274 0.51 12.91 13.28
N ASP A 275 0.15 12.97 12.02
CA ASP A 275 0.98 13.50 10.94
C ASP A 275 0.58 14.89 10.48
N GLY A 276 -0.46 15.48 11.11
CA GLY A 276 -1.00 16.78 10.74
C GLY A 276 -2.23 17.18 11.55
N ALA A 277 -2.94 18.16 11.01
CA ALA A 277 -4.26 18.58 11.44
C ALA A 277 -5.22 18.57 10.24
N VAL A 278 -6.51 18.31 10.47
CA VAL A 278 -7.54 18.37 9.44
C VAL A 278 -8.45 19.56 9.72
N ILE A 279 -8.66 20.38 8.71
CA ILE A 279 -9.55 21.52 8.75
C ILE A 279 -10.75 21.20 7.86
N LYS A 280 -11.97 21.21 8.42
CA LYS A 280 -13.21 20.88 7.72
C LYS A 280 -14.22 22.00 7.90
N LEU A 281 -14.89 22.40 6.84
CA LEU A 281 -16.04 23.29 6.95
C LEU A 281 -17.13 22.62 7.79
N ASP A 282 -17.67 23.28 8.79
CA ASP A 282 -18.59 22.66 9.75
C ASP A 282 -20.01 22.47 9.18
N ASN A 283 -20.52 23.41 8.39
CA ASN A 283 -21.85 23.36 7.80
C ASN A 283 -21.95 22.32 6.66
N LEU A 284 -22.83 21.33 6.82
CA LEU A 284 -22.97 20.21 5.87
C LEU A 284 -23.63 20.64 4.55
N ALA A 285 -24.62 21.52 4.58
CA ALA A 285 -25.27 22.00 3.35
C ALA A 285 -24.30 22.80 2.47
N GLU A 286 -23.41 23.60 3.09
CA GLU A 286 -22.36 24.32 2.37
C GLU A 286 -21.32 23.38 1.76
N ARG A 287 -21.01 22.23 2.42
CA ARG A 287 -20.14 21.18 1.85
C ARG A 287 -20.72 20.61 0.54
N GLU A 288 -22.02 20.37 0.50
CA GLU A 288 -22.69 19.85 -0.69
C GLU A 288 -22.60 20.85 -1.85
N VAL A 289 -22.77 22.14 -1.58
CA VAL A 289 -22.63 23.23 -2.57
C VAL A 289 -21.20 23.32 -3.12
N LEU A 290 -20.19 23.23 -2.26
CA LEU A 290 -18.77 23.27 -2.66
C LEU A 290 -18.36 22.01 -3.42
N GLY A 291 -18.94 20.86 -3.06
CA GLY A 291 -18.70 19.58 -3.71
C GLY A 291 -17.25 19.10 -3.57
N SER A 292 -16.89 18.19 -4.47
CA SER A 292 -15.58 17.54 -4.51
C SER A 292 -14.94 17.64 -5.90
N THR A 293 -13.64 17.52 -5.95
CA THR A 293 -12.87 17.26 -7.18
C THR A 293 -12.90 15.75 -7.47
N ALA A 294 -12.21 15.30 -8.52
CA ALA A 294 -12.07 13.86 -8.79
C ALA A 294 -11.36 13.08 -7.68
N LYS A 295 -10.63 13.75 -6.78
CA LYS A 295 -9.79 13.12 -5.76
C LYS A 295 -10.08 13.58 -4.33
N CYS A 296 -10.44 14.85 -4.13
CA CYS A 296 -10.52 15.47 -2.82
C CYS A 296 -11.74 16.37 -2.68
N PRO A 297 -12.35 16.49 -1.49
CA PRO A 297 -13.39 17.47 -1.21
C PRO A 297 -12.81 18.90 -1.29
N ARG A 298 -13.67 19.87 -1.64
CA ARG A 298 -13.30 21.28 -1.70
C ARG A 298 -13.50 21.99 -0.37
N TRP A 299 -14.13 21.34 0.60
CA TRP A 299 -14.51 21.85 1.90
C TRP A 299 -13.61 21.39 3.04
N ALA A 300 -12.52 20.64 2.74
CA ALA A 300 -11.58 20.19 3.75
C ALA A 300 -10.15 20.09 3.18
N ILE A 301 -9.18 20.34 4.06
CA ILE A 301 -7.75 20.16 3.81
C ILE A 301 -7.07 19.45 4.97
N ALA A 302 -5.91 18.86 4.69
CA ALA A 302 -5.02 18.26 5.68
C ALA A 302 -3.72 19.07 5.75
N TYR A 303 -3.50 19.79 6.85
CA TYR A 303 -2.22 20.41 7.15
C TYR A 303 -1.24 19.33 7.59
N LYS A 304 -0.11 19.22 6.92
CA LYS A 304 0.96 18.28 7.24
C LYS A 304 2.05 18.96 8.04
N TYR A 305 2.34 18.42 9.23
CA TYR A 305 3.48 18.92 9.99
C TYR A 305 4.78 18.68 9.24
N PRO A 306 5.76 19.59 9.38
CA PRO A 306 7.10 19.32 8.87
C PRO A 306 7.61 17.98 9.41
N PRO A 307 8.24 17.15 8.54
CA PRO A 307 8.80 15.89 9.00
C PRO A 307 9.85 16.14 10.09
N GLU A 308 9.79 15.30 11.11
CA GLU A 308 10.79 15.35 12.19
C GLU A 308 12.20 15.23 11.60
N THR A 309 13.09 16.13 12.02
CA THR A 309 14.52 16.07 11.70
C THR A 309 15.33 15.85 12.96
N LYS A 310 16.34 14.99 12.90
CA LYS A 310 17.29 14.75 14.00
C LYS A 310 18.71 14.87 13.51
N GLU A 311 19.56 15.35 14.39
CA GLU A 311 21.00 15.30 14.17
C GLU A 311 21.55 13.92 14.56
N THR A 312 22.47 13.43 13.74
CA THR A 312 23.26 12.23 14.03
C THR A 312 24.60 12.30 13.31
N VAL A 313 25.53 11.41 13.66
CA VAL A 313 26.86 11.37 13.04
C VAL A 313 26.87 10.34 11.90
N LEU A 314 27.38 10.74 10.75
CA LEU A 314 27.67 9.86 9.62
C LEU A 314 28.95 9.06 9.89
N ARG A 315 28.81 7.78 10.21
CA ARG A 315 29.94 6.89 10.52
C ARG A 315 30.68 6.44 9.28
N ASP A 316 29.93 6.04 8.25
CA ASP A 316 30.50 5.50 7.01
C ASP A 316 29.50 5.64 5.85
N ILE A 317 30.00 5.43 4.63
CA ILE A 317 29.20 5.38 3.40
C ILE A 317 29.38 4.02 2.74
N VAL A 318 28.39 3.16 2.86
CA VAL A 318 28.39 1.82 2.27
C VAL A 318 27.82 1.88 0.85
N VAL A 319 28.55 1.32 -0.11
CA VAL A 319 28.14 1.29 -1.51
C VAL A 319 27.53 -0.06 -1.86
N GLN A 320 26.27 -0.06 -2.27
CA GLN A 320 25.57 -1.25 -2.74
C GLN A 320 25.53 -1.27 -4.27
N VAL A 321 25.68 -2.46 -4.85
CA VAL A 321 25.55 -2.66 -6.31
C VAL A 321 24.17 -3.21 -6.62
N GLY A 322 23.41 -2.47 -7.41
CA GLY A 322 22.07 -2.85 -7.83
C GLY A 322 22.08 -3.90 -8.97
N ARG A 323 20.89 -4.38 -9.33
CA ARG A 323 20.68 -5.36 -10.41
C ARG A 323 21.27 -4.94 -11.75
N THR A 324 21.13 -3.67 -12.09
CA THR A 324 21.64 -3.08 -13.33
C THR A 324 23.06 -2.54 -13.19
N GLY A 325 23.80 -2.93 -12.15
CA GLY A 325 25.15 -2.48 -11.89
C GLY A 325 25.24 -1.11 -11.21
N VAL A 326 24.15 -0.40 -10.97
CA VAL A 326 24.16 0.94 -10.35
C VAL A 326 24.76 0.86 -8.95
N LEU A 327 25.75 1.72 -8.68
CA LEU A 327 26.29 1.93 -7.35
C LEU A 327 25.37 2.88 -6.58
N THR A 328 24.77 2.38 -5.51
CA THR A 328 23.88 3.17 -4.66
C THR A 328 24.55 3.39 -3.30
N PRO A 329 24.95 4.64 -2.99
CA PRO A 329 25.51 4.97 -1.69
C PRO A 329 24.44 5.00 -0.61
N LYS A 330 24.78 4.48 0.56
CA LYS A 330 23.94 4.42 1.75
C LYS A 330 24.76 4.89 2.95
N ALA A 331 24.26 5.90 3.65
CA ALA A 331 24.89 6.40 4.87
C ALA A 331 24.69 5.39 6.02
N GLU A 332 25.74 5.05 6.72
CA GLU A 332 25.71 4.37 8.01
C GLU A 332 25.81 5.43 9.11
N LEU A 333 24.83 5.47 9.99
CA LEU A 333 24.65 6.53 10.98
C LEU A 333 24.85 6.02 12.39
N GLU A 334 25.26 6.90 13.31
CA GLU A 334 25.00 6.67 14.73
C GLU A 334 23.49 6.43 14.90
N PRO A 335 23.08 5.37 15.64
CA PRO A 335 21.66 5.10 15.85
C PRO A 335 20.94 6.31 16.44
N VAL A 336 19.91 6.79 15.76
CA VAL A 336 19.11 7.94 16.20
C VAL A 336 17.62 7.58 16.17
N ARG A 337 16.90 7.96 17.22
CA ARG A 337 15.44 7.77 17.27
C ARG A 337 14.76 8.89 16.47
N LEU A 338 14.03 8.50 15.42
CA LEU A 338 13.39 9.42 14.50
C LEU A 338 12.00 8.88 14.11
N ALA A 339 10.96 9.66 14.35
CA ALA A 339 9.57 9.30 14.08
C ALA A 339 9.25 7.86 14.53
N GLY A 340 9.44 7.59 15.82
CA GLY A 340 9.10 6.33 16.49
C GLY A 340 9.99 5.13 16.18
N THR A 341 11.01 5.24 15.31
CA THR A 341 11.92 4.13 14.97
C THR A 341 13.38 4.51 15.18
N THR A 342 14.25 3.52 15.40
CA THR A 342 15.69 3.73 15.41
C THR A 342 16.22 3.65 13.98
N VAL A 343 16.81 4.75 13.52
CA VAL A 343 17.43 4.88 12.20
C VAL A 343 18.93 4.69 12.33
N THR A 344 19.47 3.71 11.60
CA THR A 344 20.91 3.42 11.51
C THR A 344 21.45 3.64 10.10
N TYR A 345 20.57 3.77 9.12
CA TYR A 345 20.93 3.98 7.72
C TYR A 345 20.02 5.02 7.07
N ALA A 346 20.60 5.81 6.14
CA ALA A 346 19.86 6.76 5.31
C ALA A 346 20.31 6.67 3.85
N THR A 347 19.41 7.03 2.91
CA THR A 347 19.79 7.09 1.49
C THR A 347 20.65 8.32 1.22
N LEU A 348 21.61 8.14 0.31
CA LEU A 348 22.43 9.21 -0.27
C LEU A 348 22.17 9.38 -1.77
N HIS A 349 21.18 8.70 -2.30
CA HIS A 349 20.72 8.73 -3.68
C HIS A 349 21.84 8.40 -4.70
N ASN A 350 22.79 9.30 -4.93
CA ASN A 350 23.89 9.17 -5.90
C ASN A 350 25.08 10.08 -5.55
N GLN A 351 26.15 10.03 -6.36
CA GLN A 351 27.34 10.84 -6.17
C GLN A 351 27.05 12.36 -6.24
N ASP A 352 26.16 12.78 -7.13
CA ASP A 352 25.85 14.20 -7.32
C ASP A 352 25.16 14.77 -6.08
N TYR A 353 24.29 13.99 -5.44
CA TYR A 353 23.64 14.37 -4.19
C TYR A 353 24.64 14.55 -3.04
N ILE A 354 25.63 13.63 -2.94
CA ILE A 354 26.71 13.72 -1.96
C ILE A 354 27.53 14.99 -2.19
N ALA A 355 27.92 15.25 -3.44
CA ALA A 355 28.71 16.41 -3.81
C ALA A 355 27.95 17.74 -3.62
N GLN A 356 26.67 17.80 -4.02
CA GLN A 356 25.83 18.99 -3.88
C GLN A 356 25.67 19.41 -2.41
N LYS A 357 25.57 18.44 -1.51
CA LYS A 357 25.40 18.69 -0.07
C LYS A 357 26.73 18.68 0.69
N ASP A 358 27.83 18.45 0.02
CA ASP A 358 29.18 18.31 0.60
C ASP A 358 29.19 17.35 1.80
N ILE A 359 28.55 16.17 1.64
CA ILE A 359 28.46 15.16 2.70
C ILE A 359 29.80 14.41 2.82
N ARG A 360 30.35 14.36 4.04
CA ARG A 360 31.63 13.70 4.33
C ARG A 360 31.51 12.73 5.49
N ILE A 361 32.26 11.67 5.49
CA ILE A 361 32.33 10.73 6.64
C ILE A 361 32.84 11.48 7.86
N GLY A 362 32.16 11.31 8.98
CA GLY A 362 32.40 12.01 10.23
C GLY A 362 31.52 13.24 10.45
N ASP A 363 30.79 13.71 9.43
CA ASP A 363 29.89 14.85 9.57
C ASP A 363 28.75 14.60 10.56
N THR A 364 28.35 15.63 11.29
CA THR A 364 27.03 15.69 11.90
C THR A 364 26.03 16.07 10.82
N VAL A 365 25.00 15.25 10.63
CA VAL A 365 24.01 15.38 9.57
C VAL A 365 22.60 15.47 10.15
N LEU A 366 21.74 16.22 9.44
CA LEU A 366 20.29 16.25 9.70
C LEU A 366 19.62 15.14 8.88
N VAL A 367 18.93 14.25 9.57
CA VAL A 367 18.21 13.12 8.95
C VAL A 367 16.71 13.31 9.13
N ARG A 368 15.93 13.03 8.10
CA ARG A 368 14.46 12.94 8.14
C ARG A 368 14.01 11.68 7.42
N LYS A 369 12.71 11.35 7.55
CA LYS A 369 12.08 10.31 6.72
C LYS A 369 11.36 10.95 5.54
N ALA A 370 11.82 10.69 4.31
CA ALA A 370 11.10 11.07 3.10
C ALA A 370 9.83 10.22 2.97
N GLY A 371 8.67 10.91 2.77
CA GLY A 371 7.38 10.23 2.70
C GLY A 371 7.04 9.41 3.95
N GLU A 372 7.55 9.80 5.12
CA GLU A 372 7.37 9.13 6.43
C GLU A 372 7.99 7.72 6.53
N ILE A 373 8.67 7.25 5.49
CA ILE A 373 9.17 5.88 5.39
C ILE A 373 10.70 5.83 5.25
N ILE A 374 11.27 6.51 4.25
CA ILE A 374 12.67 6.35 3.85
C ILE A 374 13.56 7.39 4.52
N PRO A 375 14.51 6.99 5.40
CA PRO A 375 15.46 7.94 5.96
C PRO A 375 16.38 8.51 4.89
N GLU A 376 16.54 9.84 4.89
CA GLU A 376 17.45 10.58 4.00
C GLU A 376 18.22 11.65 4.78
N ILE A 377 19.43 11.98 4.33
CA ILE A 377 20.20 13.10 4.86
C ILE A 377 19.74 14.37 4.18
N VAL A 378 19.19 15.32 4.95
CA VAL A 378 18.68 16.60 4.42
C VAL A 378 19.81 17.62 4.25
N ALA A 379 20.68 17.71 5.25
CA ALA A 379 21.77 18.69 5.28
C ALA A 379 22.90 18.19 6.18
N VAL A 380 24.07 18.79 6.01
CA VAL A 380 25.20 18.72 6.93
C VAL A 380 25.10 19.88 7.91
N VAL A 381 25.59 19.71 9.13
CA VAL A 381 25.74 20.78 10.13
C VAL A 381 27.21 21.25 10.10
N PRO A 382 27.55 22.30 9.35
CA PRO A 382 28.94 22.68 9.09
C PRO A 382 29.73 23.02 10.36
N ASP A 383 29.06 23.66 11.32
CA ASP A 383 29.67 24.08 12.59
C ASP A 383 30.10 22.91 13.50
N LYS A 384 29.60 21.70 13.21
CA LYS A 384 29.93 20.47 13.93
C LYS A 384 30.82 19.52 13.12
N ARG A 385 31.32 19.96 11.96
CA ARG A 385 32.18 19.14 11.11
C ARG A 385 33.56 18.96 11.78
N PRO A 386 34.06 17.72 11.91
CA PRO A 386 35.40 17.50 12.39
C PRO A 386 36.48 18.04 11.42
N ASP A 387 37.57 18.55 11.96
CA ASP A 387 38.71 18.97 11.15
C ASP A 387 39.32 17.79 10.38
N GLY A 388 39.76 18.04 9.14
CA GLY A 388 40.46 17.05 8.31
C GLY A 388 39.54 16.09 7.55
N THR A 389 38.22 16.26 7.61
CA THR A 389 37.29 15.47 6.77
C THR A 389 37.52 15.75 5.28
N GLN A 390 37.50 14.70 4.45
CA GLN A 390 37.70 14.81 3.00
C GLN A 390 36.38 14.68 2.24
N PRO A 391 36.21 15.38 1.10
CA PRO A 391 35.10 15.12 0.21
C PRO A 391 35.01 13.65 -0.19
N TYR A 392 33.81 13.08 -0.16
CA TYR A 392 33.59 11.68 -0.48
C TYR A 392 33.29 11.50 -1.97
N THR A 393 33.96 10.53 -2.59
CA THR A 393 33.66 10.09 -3.95
C THR A 393 33.40 8.59 -3.97
N LEU A 394 32.40 8.17 -4.75
CA LEU A 394 32.16 6.75 -4.99
C LEU A 394 33.38 6.10 -5.66
N PRO A 395 33.66 4.83 -5.39
CA PRO A 395 34.81 4.15 -5.94
C PRO A 395 34.73 4.04 -7.47
N ASP A 396 35.86 4.17 -8.13
CA ASP A 396 36.06 3.96 -9.57
C ASP A 396 36.09 2.47 -9.96
N ARG A 397 36.17 1.59 -8.96
CA ARG A 397 36.07 0.14 -9.10
C ARG A 397 34.93 -0.42 -8.27
N CYS A 398 34.24 -1.41 -8.83
CA CYS A 398 33.14 -2.09 -8.16
C CYS A 398 33.62 -2.73 -6.85
N PRO A 399 32.97 -2.43 -5.70
CA PRO A 399 33.38 -3.00 -4.42
C PRO A 399 33.18 -4.52 -4.31
N VAL A 400 32.43 -5.12 -5.24
CA VAL A 400 32.13 -6.56 -5.22
C VAL A 400 32.99 -7.37 -6.18
N CYS A 401 33.21 -6.88 -7.41
CA CYS A 401 33.92 -7.65 -8.43
C CYS A 401 35.23 -6.98 -8.93
N GLY A 402 35.55 -5.75 -8.49
CA GLY A 402 36.75 -5.01 -8.90
C GLY A 402 36.72 -4.46 -10.33
N ALA A 403 35.64 -4.69 -11.12
CA ALA A 403 35.52 -4.15 -12.46
C ALA A 403 35.41 -2.61 -12.43
N GLU A 404 35.75 -1.99 -13.55
CA GLU A 404 35.65 -0.53 -13.73
C GLU A 404 34.20 -0.05 -13.50
N VAL A 405 34.09 1.15 -12.94
CA VAL A 405 32.82 1.84 -12.73
C VAL A 405 32.75 3.03 -13.68
N VAL A 406 31.73 3.08 -14.52
CA VAL A 406 31.52 4.16 -15.49
C VAL A 406 30.26 4.94 -15.18
N ARG A 407 30.24 6.21 -15.54
CA ARG A 407 29.06 7.06 -15.43
C ARG A 407 28.17 6.86 -16.66
N ASP A 408 26.84 6.77 -16.43
CA ASP A 408 25.87 6.75 -17.52
C ASP A 408 25.99 8.06 -18.34
N GLU A 409 25.94 7.97 -19.67
CA GLU A 409 26.04 9.12 -20.58
C GLU A 409 24.92 10.15 -20.34
N ASP A 410 23.70 9.68 -20.01
CA ASP A 410 22.50 10.50 -19.86
C ASP A 410 22.02 10.58 -18.38
N GLY A 411 22.89 10.34 -17.39
CA GLY A 411 22.42 10.26 -16.01
C GLY A 411 23.46 10.42 -14.92
N ALA A 412 22.96 10.55 -13.69
CA ALA A 412 23.77 10.66 -12.46
C ALA A 412 24.26 9.31 -11.93
N ALA A 413 23.92 8.18 -12.59
CA ALA A 413 24.23 6.85 -12.08
C ALA A 413 25.65 6.42 -12.45
N LEU A 414 26.40 5.93 -11.46
CA LEU A 414 27.66 5.21 -11.63
C LEU A 414 27.39 3.71 -11.67
N ARG A 415 28.01 2.97 -12.62
CA ARG A 415 27.73 1.56 -12.86
C ARG A 415 28.98 0.71 -12.93
N CYS A 416 28.88 -0.46 -12.30
CA CYS A 416 29.82 -1.55 -12.53
C CYS A 416 29.66 -2.12 -13.93
N THR A 417 30.76 -2.21 -14.68
CA THR A 417 30.81 -2.80 -16.04
C THR A 417 31.04 -4.32 -16.02
N GLY A 418 31.23 -4.92 -14.84
CA GLY A 418 31.52 -6.35 -14.72
C GLY A 418 30.33 -7.22 -15.12
N ALA A 419 30.45 -7.94 -16.23
CA ALA A 419 29.41 -8.84 -16.75
C ALA A 419 29.09 -10.01 -15.80
N GLU A 420 30.09 -10.45 -15.03
CA GLU A 420 30.00 -11.56 -14.07
C GLU A 420 29.98 -11.07 -12.60
N CYS A 421 29.52 -9.83 -12.35
CA CYS A 421 29.48 -9.30 -11.00
C CYS A 421 28.52 -10.10 -10.09
N PRO A 422 28.99 -10.73 -9.00
CA PRO A 422 28.16 -11.55 -8.12
C PRO A 422 26.96 -10.80 -7.53
N ALA A 423 27.10 -9.50 -7.25
CA ALA A 423 26.00 -8.68 -6.74
C ALA A 423 24.88 -8.48 -7.80
N GLN A 424 25.25 -8.33 -9.07
CA GLN A 424 24.30 -8.25 -10.17
C GLN A 424 23.63 -9.60 -10.39
N LEU A 425 24.38 -10.69 -10.36
CA LEU A 425 23.88 -12.06 -10.49
C LEU A 425 22.83 -12.36 -9.43
N LEU A 426 23.13 -12.15 -8.15
CA LEU A 426 22.18 -12.36 -7.06
C LEU A 426 20.86 -11.58 -7.27
N ARG A 427 20.98 -10.32 -7.63
CA ARG A 427 19.82 -9.45 -7.86
C ARG A 427 19.00 -9.85 -9.09
N ASN A 428 19.68 -10.27 -10.16
CA ASN A 428 19.03 -10.75 -11.37
C ASN A 428 18.28 -12.06 -11.11
N LEU A 429 18.87 -13.02 -10.39
CA LEU A 429 18.22 -14.27 -10.03
C LEU A 429 17.05 -14.05 -9.06
N THR A 430 17.19 -13.16 -8.08
CA THR A 430 16.09 -12.80 -7.16
C THR A 430 14.92 -12.16 -7.92
N HIS A 431 15.21 -11.30 -8.90
CA HIS A 431 14.17 -10.74 -9.76
C HIS A 431 13.53 -11.81 -10.64
N PHE A 432 14.34 -12.68 -11.27
CA PHE A 432 13.87 -13.77 -12.12
C PHE A 432 12.89 -14.69 -11.38
N ALA A 433 13.21 -15.06 -10.14
CA ALA A 433 12.36 -15.92 -9.32
C ALA A 433 11.15 -15.20 -8.67
N SER A 434 11.08 -13.87 -8.75
CA SER A 434 10.04 -13.09 -8.05
C SER A 434 8.63 -13.39 -8.56
N ARG A 435 7.62 -13.13 -7.69
CA ARG A 435 6.19 -13.37 -7.96
C ARG A 435 5.69 -12.73 -9.27
N ASN A 436 6.16 -11.51 -9.57
CA ASN A 436 5.73 -10.80 -10.78
C ASN A 436 6.51 -11.24 -12.04
N ALA A 437 7.60 -12.01 -11.89
CA ALA A 437 8.37 -12.58 -12.97
C ALA A 437 8.01 -14.06 -13.17
N MET A 438 8.93 -14.99 -12.91
CA MET A 438 8.70 -16.44 -13.10
C MET A 438 8.04 -17.13 -11.90
N ASP A 439 7.59 -16.40 -10.89
CA ASP A 439 6.83 -16.86 -9.71
C ASP A 439 7.32 -18.17 -9.09
N ILE A 440 8.61 -18.23 -8.82
CA ILE A 440 9.24 -19.45 -8.27
C ILE A 440 9.23 -19.39 -6.74
N ASP A 441 8.17 -19.93 -6.14
CA ASP A 441 8.03 -20.03 -4.71
C ASP A 441 9.16 -20.86 -4.07
N GLY A 442 9.63 -20.40 -2.87
CA GLY A 442 10.69 -21.08 -2.14
C GLY A 442 12.11 -20.61 -2.49
N LEU A 443 12.28 -19.82 -3.55
CA LEU A 443 13.56 -19.21 -3.92
C LEU A 443 13.64 -17.74 -3.47
N GLY A 444 13.60 -17.50 -2.16
CA GLY A 444 13.87 -16.16 -1.60
C GLY A 444 15.35 -15.77 -1.73
N THR A 445 15.66 -14.47 -1.51
CA THR A 445 17.02 -13.92 -1.66
C THR A 445 18.08 -14.70 -0.88
N ALA A 446 17.76 -15.19 0.34
CA ALA A 446 18.70 -15.96 1.17
C ALA A 446 19.02 -17.33 0.57
N VAL A 447 18.05 -18.01 -0.05
CA VAL A 447 18.27 -19.31 -0.73
C VAL A 447 19.08 -19.10 -2.00
N ILE A 448 18.73 -18.09 -2.80
CA ILE A 448 19.46 -17.74 -4.02
C ILE A 448 20.91 -17.37 -3.70
N GLN A 449 21.16 -16.62 -2.62
CA GLN A 449 22.52 -16.30 -2.18
C GLN A 449 23.33 -17.58 -1.92
N GLN A 450 22.78 -18.53 -1.18
CA GLN A 450 23.45 -19.80 -0.90
C GLN A 450 23.71 -20.63 -2.19
N LEU A 451 22.76 -20.63 -3.15
CA LEU A 451 22.92 -21.30 -4.43
C LEU A 451 24.06 -20.67 -5.26
N VAL A 452 24.20 -19.36 -5.21
CA VAL A 452 25.30 -18.64 -5.88
C VAL A 452 26.62 -18.89 -5.18
N ASP A 453 26.66 -18.78 -3.85
CA ASP A 453 27.88 -18.97 -3.05
C ASP A 453 28.43 -20.41 -3.14
N SER A 454 27.54 -21.40 -3.22
CA SER A 454 27.90 -22.81 -3.46
C SER A 454 28.33 -23.11 -4.91
N GLY A 455 28.17 -22.14 -5.83
CA GLY A 455 28.48 -22.31 -7.25
C GLY A 455 27.51 -23.20 -8.01
N LEU A 456 26.38 -23.60 -7.40
CA LEU A 456 25.31 -24.38 -8.03
C LEU A 456 24.56 -23.60 -9.12
N VAL A 457 24.49 -22.26 -8.96
CA VAL A 457 23.77 -21.39 -9.88
C VAL A 457 24.66 -20.20 -10.27
N ARG A 458 24.89 -20.05 -11.57
CA ARG A 458 25.64 -18.94 -12.18
C ARG A 458 24.81 -18.13 -13.17
N THR A 459 23.68 -18.69 -13.62
CA THR A 459 22.72 -18.06 -14.53
C THR A 459 21.31 -18.51 -14.18
N ALA A 460 20.30 -17.81 -14.67
CA ALA A 460 18.89 -18.23 -14.47
C ALA A 460 18.61 -19.62 -15.08
N ALA A 461 19.33 -20.02 -16.13
CA ALA A 461 19.16 -21.33 -16.73
C ALA A 461 19.57 -22.48 -15.79
N ASP A 462 20.53 -22.26 -14.89
CA ASP A 462 21.00 -23.29 -13.95
C ASP A 462 19.92 -23.65 -12.91
N LEU A 463 18.98 -22.76 -12.61
CA LEU A 463 17.85 -23.04 -11.73
C LEU A 463 17.06 -24.27 -12.19
N TYR A 464 16.91 -24.44 -13.49
CA TYR A 464 16.14 -25.53 -14.09
C TYR A 464 16.86 -26.88 -14.09
N SER A 465 18.12 -26.91 -13.66
CA SER A 465 18.93 -28.11 -13.49
C SER A 465 19.08 -28.55 -12.04
N LEU A 466 18.54 -27.78 -11.08
CA LEU A 466 18.63 -28.07 -9.65
C LEU A 466 17.82 -29.31 -9.28
N ARG A 467 18.40 -30.12 -8.38
CA ARG A 467 17.77 -31.31 -7.79
C ARG A 467 17.38 -31.04 -6.34
N PRO A 468 16.31 -31.70 -5.83
CA PRO A 468 15.87 -31.51 -4.45
C PRO A 468 16.96 -31.75 -3.41
N GLU A 469 17.85 -32.72 -3.66
CA GLU A 469 18.94 -33.08 -2.74
C GLU A 469 19.90 -31.91 -2.56
N GLN A 470 20.24 -31.20 -3.66
CA GLN A 470 21.15 -30.06 -3.63
C GLN A 470 20.57 -28.87 -2.85
N ILE A 471 19.27 -28.62 -2.98
CA ILE A 471 18.58 -27.55 -2.24
C ILE A 471 18.40 -27.93 -0.77
N ALA A 472 18.20 -29.21 -0.47
CA ALA A 472 18.02 -29.69 0.90
C ALA A 472 19.31 -29.60 1.75
N GLU A 473 20.49 -29.48 1.11
CA GLU A 473 21.78 -29.28 1.78
C GLU A 473 22.00 -27.81 2.20
N LEU A 474 21.17 -26.87 1.74
CA LEU A 474 21.27 -25.46 2.10
C LEU A 474 20.73 -25.21 3.50
N ASP A 475 21.31 -24.21 4.18
CA ASP A 475 20.90 -23.82 5.52
C ASP A 475 19.40 -23.49 5.59
N ARG A 476 18.72 -24.08 6.58
CA ARG A 476 17.28 -23.94 6.83
C ARG A 476 16.36 -24.47 5.73
N MET A 477 16.88 -25.27 4.80
CA MET A 477 16.11 -25.93 3.76
C MET A 477 15.94 -27.41 4.09
N GLY A 478 14.69 -27.83 4.39
CA GLY A 478 14.36 -29.24 4.62
C GLY A 478 13.92 -29.92 3.33
N GLN A 479 13.84 -31.26 3.35
CA GLN A 479 13.43 -32.09 2.19
C GLN A 479 12.11 -31.68 1.55
N LYS A 480 11.11 -31.26 2.36
CA LYS A 480 9.82 -30.79 1.87
C LYS A 480 9.93 -29.45 1.13
N SER A 481 10.65 -28.49 1.72
CA SER A 481 10.86 -27.17 1.12
C SER A 481 11.65 -27.27 -0.18
N ALA A 482 12.67 -28.13 -0.22
CA ALA A 482 13.48 -28.40 -1.41
C ALA A 482 12.63 -28.98 -2.56
N ARG A 483 11.77 -29.95 -2.27
CA ARG A 483 10.84 -30.50 -3.28
C ARG A 483 9.87 -29.44 -3.80
N ASN A 484 9.26 -28.67 -2.90
CA ASN A 484 8.33 -27.59 -3.29
C ASN A 484 9.02 -26.56 -4.20
N ALA A 485 10.28 -26.17 -3.89
CA ALA A 485 11.05 -25.25 -4.71
C ALA A 485 11.32 -25.82 -6.12
N VAL A 486 11.73 -27.10 -6.24
CA VAL A 486 11.95 -27.75 -7.54
C VAL A 486 10.65 -27.89 -8.32
N GLU A 487 9.53 -28.18 -7.67
CA GLU A 487 8.21 -28.21 -8.29
C GLU A 487 7.79 -26.81 -8.79
N ALA A 488 8.07 -25.75 -8.03
CA ALA A 488 7.82 -24.37 -8.45
C ALA A 488 8.67 -23.99 -9.67
N ILE A 489 9.97 -24.35 -9.67
CA ILE A 489 10.85 -24.19 -10.85
C ILE A 489 10.28 -24.96 -12.06
N ALA A 490 9.81 -26.18 -11.86
CA ALA A 490 9.24 -26.96 -12.96
C ALA A 490 7.98 -26.34 -13.54
N ARG A 491 7.09 -25.81 -12.68
CA ARG A 491 5.86 -25.12 -13.12
C ARG A 491 6.15 -23.85 -13.91
N SER A 492 7.18 -23.08 -13.51
CA SER A 492 7.52 -21.81 -14.18
C SER A 492 7.96 -21.98 -15.64
N ARG A 493 8.29 -23.22 -16.09
CA ARG A 493 8.55 -23.49 -17.51
C ARG A 493 7.35 -23.19 -18.40
N GLU A 494 6.15 -23.31 -17.83
CA GLU A 494 4.90 -23.10 -18.56
C GLU A 494 4.42 -21.65 -18.52
N ASP A 495 5.11 -20.75 -17.82
CA ASP A 495 4.71 -19.35 -17.73
C ASP A 495 4.65 -18.68 -19.11
N ASP A 496 3.84 -17.63 -19.22
CA ASP A 496 3.70 -16.90 -20.48
C ASP A 496 4.98 -16.14 -20.85
N LEU A 497 5.20 -15.94 -22.14
CA LEU A 497 6.35 -15.23 -22.70
C LEU A 497 6.61 -13.87 -22.04
N TRP A 498 5.58 -13.09 -21.73
CA TRP A 498 5.77 -11.79 -21.11
C TRP A 498 6.44 -11.87 -19.73
N ARG A 499 6.16 -12.94 -18.96
CA ARG A 499 6.80 -13.17 -17.66
C ARG A 499 8.29 -13.41 -17.84
N LEU A 500 8.65 -14.21 -18.83
CA LEU A 500 10.06 -14.44 -19.17
C LEU A 500 10.75 -13.16 -19.62
N ILE A 501 10.15 -12.37 -20.52
CA ILE A 501 10.71 -11.08 -20.98
C ILE A 501 10.95 -10.15 -19.77
N PHE A 502 10.00 -10.06 -18.86
CA PHE A 502 10.13 -9.27 -17.64
C PHE A 502 11.22 -9.84 -16.71
N ALA A 503 11.27 -11.17 -16.54
CA ALA A 503 12.23 -11.87 -15.71
C ALA A 503 13.68 -11.70 -16.17
N LEU A 504 13.93 -11.56 -17.48
CA LEU A 504 15.27 -11.29 -18.04
C LEU A 504 15.84 -9.95 -17.59
N GLY A 505 15.00 -9.05 -17.08
CA GLY A 505 15.43 -7.81 -16.44
C GLY A 505 16.09 -6.82 -17.42
N ILE A 506 15.68 -6.82 -18.67
CA ILE A 506 16.15 -5.88 -19.70
C ILE A 506 15.88 -4.45 -19.21
N ARG A 507 16.88 -3.59 -19.35
CA ARG A 507 16.79 -2.20 -18.88
C ARG A 507 15.61 -1.46 -19.54
N GLN A 508 14.84 -0.70 -18.76
CA GLN A 508 13.63 0.03 -19.16
C GLN A 508 12.45 -0.87 -19.59
N VAL A 509 12.58 -2.18 -19.54
CA VAL A 509 11.47 -3.11 -19.79
C VAL A 509 10.83 -3.50 -18.46
N GLY A 510 9.71 -2.84 -18.14
CA GLY A 510 8.84 -3.19 -17.01
C GLY A 510 7.81 -4.24 -17.40
N GLU A 511 6.98 -4.67 -16.45
CA GLU A 511 5.92 -5.67 -16.67
C GLU A 511 4.99 -5.29 -17.84
N LYS A 512 4.53 -4.02 -17.88
CA LYS A 512 3.65 -3.53 -18.95
C LYS A 512 4.31 -3.61 -20.33
N ALA A 513 5.56 -3.15 -20.44
CA ALA A 513 6.29 -3.23 -21.70
C ALA A 513 6.54 -4.67 -22.13
N ALA A 514 6.82 -5.59 -21.17
CA ALA A 514 7.01 -7.00 -21.45
C ALA A 514 5.73 -7.65 -22.03
N LYS A 515 4.55 -7.31 -21.50
CA LYS A 515 3.25 -7.78 -22.02
C LYS A 515 3.02 -7.29 -23.45
N VAL A 516 3.26 -6.01 -23.73
CA VAL A 516 3.10 -5.42 -25.07
C VAL A 516 4.07 -6.05 -26.06
N LEU A 517 5.32 -6.27 -25.66
CA LEU A 517 6.33 -6.93 -26.51
C LEU A 517 5.95 -8.39 -26.81
N ALA A 518 5.52 -9.16 -25.80
CA ALA A 518 5.07 -10.54 -25.97
C ALA A 518 3.89 -10.65 -26.95
N ALA A 519 2.86 -9.81 -26.74
CA ALA A 519 1.70 -9.77 -27.62
C ALA A 519 2.02 -9.35 -29.06
N ARG A 520 2.98 -8.39 -29.24
CA ARG A 520 3.35 -7.87 -30.57
C ARG A 520 4.15 -8.86 -31.38
N PHE A 521 5.14 -9.53 -30.76
CA PHE A 521 6.07 -10.43 -31.47
C PHE A 521 5.65 -11.90 -31.41
N GLY A 522 4.80 -12.28 -30.45
CA GLY A 522 4.29 -13.64 -30.32
C GLY A 522 5.32 -14.68 -29.87
N SER A 523 6.61 -14.45 -30.08
CA SER A 523 7.68 -15.37 -29.69
C SER A 523 8.97 -14.64 -29.32
N MET A 524 9.82 -15.29 -28.49
CA MET A 524 11.14 -14.81 -28.16
C MET A 524 12.06 -14.73 -29.41
N ASP A 525 11.94 -15.66 -30.33
CA ASP A 525 12.74 -15.69 -31.56
C ASP A 525 12.41 -14.46 -32.43
N ALA A 526 11.13 -14.09 -32.58
CA ALA A 526 10.71 -12.91 -33.32
C ALA A 526 11.18 -11.62 -32.62
N LEU A 527 11.07 -11.53 -31.28
CA LEU A 527 11.57 -10.37 -30.51
C LEU A 527 13.09 -10.24 -30.63
N SER A 528 13.83 -11.35 -30.65
CA SER A 528 15.29 -11.36 -30.76
C SER A 528 15.80 -10.80 -32.10
N THR A 529 15.00 -10.87 -33.16
CA THR A 529 15.35 -10.38 -34.51
C THR A 529 14.73 -9.01 -34.85
N ALA A 530 13.89 -8.46 -33.95
CA ALA A 530 13.21 -7.17 -34.16
C ALA A 530 14.20 -6.01 -34.30
N THR A 531 13.97 -5.08 -35.23
CA THR A 531 14.80 -3.88 -35.39
C THR A 531 14.45 -2.78 -34.40
N GLU A 532 15.31 -1.77 -34.23
CA GLU A 532 15.02 -0.61 -33.37
C GLU A 532 13.80 0.17 -33.86
N GLU A 533 13.58 0.24 -35.18
CA GLU A 533 12.41 0.89 -35.79
C GLU A 533 11.12 0.14 -35.44
N GLU A 534 11.12 -1.20 -35.55
CA GLU A 534 9.97 -2.04 -35.21
C GLU A 534 9.62 -1.95 -33.72
N LEU A 535 10.64 -1.91 -32.84
CA LEU A 535 10.48 -1.74 -31.42
C LEU A 535 9.94 -0.36 -31.05
N THR A 536 10.47 0.71 -31.67
CA THR A 536 10.05 2.09 -31.41
C THR A 536 8.63 2.38 -31.94
N ALA A 537 8.17 1.62 -32.92
CA ALA A 537 6.79 1.73 -33.43
C ALA A 537 5.73 1.20 -32.45
N ILE A 538 6.14 0.58 -31.32
CA ILE A 538 5.26 0.03 -30.30
C ILE A 538 4.92 1.11 -29.27
N ASP A 539 3.64 1.28 -28.96
CA ASP A 539 3.21 2.15 -27.86
C ASP A 539 3.91 1.75 -26.53
N ASP A 540 4.34 2.74 -25.75
CA ASP A 540 5.08 2.58 -24.50
C ASP A 540 6.54 2.09 -24.65
N VAL A 541 7.07 1.89 -25.89
CA VAL A 541 8.48 1.58 -26.16
C VAL A 541 9.14 2.76 -26.87
N GLY A 542 9.84 3.60 -26.11
CA GLY A 542 10.57 4.74 -26.68
C GLY A 542 11.92 4.32 -27.29
N PRO A 543 12.61 5.22 -28.04
CA PRO A 543 13.91 4.93 -28.66
C PRO A 543 14.98 4.43 -27.67
N ILE A 544 15.00 4.98 -26.46
CA ILE A 544 15.94 4.54 -25.41
C ILE A 544 15.67 3.09 -24.99
N THR A 545 14.40 2.71 -24.82
CA THR A 545 14.01 1.34 -24.47
C THR A 545 14.34 0.39 -25.61
N ALA A 546 14.06 0.76 -26.87
CA ALA A 546 14.39 -0.01 -28.07
C ALA A 546 15.90 -0.29 -28.16
N LYS A 547 16.74 0.74 -27.96
CA LYS A 547 18.19 0.60 -27.90
C LYS A 547 18.65 -0.41 -26.84
N TYR A 548 18.08 -0.37 -25.60
CA TYR A 548 18.44 -1.32 -24.56
C TYR A 548 17.99 -2.75 -24.86
N ILE A 549 16.82 -2.92 -25.49
CA ILE A 549 16.36 -4.25 -25.93
C ILE A 549 17.37 -4.82 -26.96
N ARG A 550 17.74 -4.03 -27.97
CA ARG A 550 18.73 -4.49 -28.98
C ARG A 550 20.08 -4.81 -28.37
N GLN A 551 20.64 -3.90 -27.55
CA GLN A 551 21.92 -4.16 -26.87
C GLN A 551 21.89 -5.43 -26.04
N TRP A 552 20.77 -5.72 -25.37
CA TRP A 552 20.61 -6.94 -24.59
C TRP A 552 20.53 -8.17 -25.51
N MET A 553 19.70 -8.13 -26.56
CA MET A 553 19.51 -9.25 -27.50
C MET A 553 20.76 -9.57 -28.32
N ASP A 554 21.57 -8.55 -28.66
CA ASP A 554 22.79 -8.72 -29.44
C ASP A 554 23.98 -9.21 -28.62
N SER A 555 23.88 -9.18 -27.28
CA SER A 555 24.98 -9.63 -26.43
C SER A 555 25.16 -11.14 -26.48
N PRO A 556 26.40 -11.66 -26.65
CA PRO A 556 26.65 -13.12 -26.68
C PRO A 556 26.16 -13.84 -25.41
N GLN A 557 26.27 -13.19 -24.24
CA GLN A 557 25.82 -13.75 -22.97
C GLN A 557 24.29 -13.92 -22.93
N SER A 558 23.54 -12.96 -23.46
CA SER A 558 22.08 -13.03 -23.54
C SER A 558 21.63 -14.10 -24.51
N GLN A 559 22.32 -14.24 -25.65
CA GLN A 559 22.01 -15.29 -26.63
C GLN A 559 22.28 -16.69 -26.06
N ASP A 560 23.40 -16.89 -25.34
CA ASP A 560 23.68 -18.15 -24.65
C ASP A 560 22.62 -18.43 -23.57
N LEU A 561 22.26 -17.44 -22.77
CA LEU A 561 21.21 -17.56 -21.74
C LEU A 561 19.87 -17.99 -22.36
N LEU A 562 19.44 -17.33 -23.44
CA LEU A 562 18.20 -17.65 -24.15
C LEU A 562 18.23 -19.08 -24.72
N ALA A 563 19.33 -19.47 -25.33
CA ALA A 563 19.51 -20.83 -25.87
C ALA A 563 19.41 -21.88 -24.75
N ARG A 564 20.02 -21.64 -23.59
CA ARG A 564 19.98 -22.53 -22.43
C ARG A 564 18.59 -22.60 -21.78
N LEU A 565 17.89 -21.47 -21.65
CA LEU A 565 16.52 -21.43 -21.15
C LEU A 565 15.56 -22.19 -22.09
N LYS A 566 15.74 -22.00 -23.40
CA LYS A 566 14.98 -22.75 -24.42
C LYS A 566 15.26 -24.27 -24.33
N ALA A 567 16.52 -24.67 -24.18
CA ALA A 567 16.92 -26.05 -23.98
C ALA A 567 16.41 -26.65 -22.65
N ALA A 568 16.26 -25.84 -21.62
CA ALA A 568 15.64 -26.22 -20.34
C ALA A 568 14.11 -26.39 -20.44
N GLY A 569 13.51 -26.09 -21.59
CA GLY A 569 12.08 -26.32 -21.88
C GLY A 569 11.15 -25.18 -21.41
N LEU A 570 11.66 -23.95 -21.27
CA LEU A 570 10.81 -22.79 -20.98
C LEU A 570 9.94 -22.46 -22.20
N ASN A 571 8.74 -21.98 -21.92
CA ASN A 571 7.84 -21.48 -22.94
C ASN A 571 8.41 -20.18 -23.57
N MET A 572 8.67 -20.22 -24.88
CA MET A 572 9.21 -19.11 -25.66
C MET A 572 8.16 -18.42 -26.52
N THR A 573 6.88 -18.71 -26.29
CA THR A 573 5.77 -18.19 -27.10
C THR A 573 4.72 -17.52 -26.20
N CYS A 574 4.07 -16.49 -26.74
CA CYS A 574 2.93 -15.85 -26.08
C CYS A 574 1.75 -16.83 -26.08
N LYS A 575 1.19 -17.10 -24.90
CA LYS A 575 0.00 -17.94 -24.75
C LYS A 575 -1.28 -17.17 -25.03
N GLU A 576 -1.26 -15.86 -24.87
CA GLU A 576 -2.37 -15.01 -25.24
C GLU A 576 -2.42 -14.88 -26.76
N GLU A 577 -3.22 -15.72 -27.40
CA GLU A 577 -3.57 -15.52 -28.80
C GLU A 577 -4.32 -14.20 -28.94
N MET A 578 -3.75 -13.27 -29.75
CA MET A 578 -4.57 -12.21 -30.31
C MET A 578 -5.62 -12.89 -31.19
N VAL A 579 -6.86 -12.86 -30.73
CA VAL A 579 -7.99 -13.50 -31.44
C VAL A 579 -8.10 -12.94 -32.87
N ASP A 580 -7.89 -11.62 -33.00
CA ASP A 580 -7.83 -10.90 -34.26
C ASP A 580 -7.31 -9.45 -34.05
N ARG A 581 -7.28 -8.63 -35.11
CA ARG A 581 -6.84 -7.23 -35.05
C ARG A 581 -7.97 -6.23 -35.38
N ARG A 582 -9.22 -6.63 -35.22
CA ARG A 582 -10.37 -5.78 -35.61
C ARG A 582 -10.44 -4.47 -34.83
N PHE A 583 -9.85 -4.40 -33.62
CA PHE A 583 -9.80 -3.20 -32.80
C PHE A 583 -8.48 -2.45 -32.88
N ALA A 584 -7.60 -2.83 -33.81
CA ALA A 584 -6.30 -2.16 -33.98
C ALA A 584 -6.48 -0.66 -34.22
N GLY A 585 -5.79 0.17 -33.44
CA GLY A 585 -5.90 1.62 -33.49
C GLY A 585 -7.13 2.22 -32.79
N MET A 586 -8.03 1.39 -32.22
CA MET A 586 -9.20 1.87 -31.48
C MET A 586 -8.90 1.98 -29.99
N THR A 587 -9.39 3.05 -29.37
CA THR A 587 -9.29 3.26 -27.92
C THR A 587 -10.66 3.18 -27.29
N PHE A 588 -10.82 2.28 -26.34
CA PHE A 588 -12.05 2.06 -25.60
C PHE A 588 -11.94 2.63 -24.18
N VAL A 589 -13.06 3.08 -23.64
CA VAL A 589 -13.20 3.46 -22.23
C VAL A 589 -14.36 2.69 -21.62
N LEU A 590 -14.10 1.98 -20.53
CA LEU A 590 -15.12 1.23 -19.80
C LEU A 590 -15.66 2.10 -18.67
N THR A 591 -16.99 2.17 -18.53
CA THR A 591 -17.67 2.98 -17.49
C THR A 591 -18.95 2.30 -17.00
N GLY A 592 -19.35 2.59 -15.76
CA GLY A 592 -20.50 1.92 -15.14
C GLY A 592 -20.19 0.54 -14.59
N ALA A 593 -21.16 -0.11 -13.97
CA ALA A 593 -21.08 -1.51 -13.56
C ALA A 593 -21.47 -2.38 -14.76
N LEU A 594 -20.58 -3.27 -15.18
CA LEU A 594 -20.83 -4.26 -16.21
C LEU A 594 -21.42 -5.50 -15.53
N GLU A 595 -22.52 -6.05 -16.07
CA GLU A 595 -23.23 -7.18 -15.48
C GLU A 595 -22.73 -8.54 -15.99
N LYS A 596 -22.29 -8.59 -17.25
CA LYS A 596 -21.97 -9.84 -17.96
C LYS A 596 -20.50 -10.22 -17.85
N PHE A 597 -19.63 -9.28 -17.50
CA PHE A 597 -18.19 -9.45 -17.33
C PHE A 597 -17.62 -8.34 -16.45
N THR A 598 -16.49 -8.60 -15.82
CA THR A 598 -15.75 -7.59 -15.08
C THR A 598 -15.09 -6.59 -16.04
N ARG A 599 -14.66 -5.42 -15.52
CA ARG A 599 -13.91 -4.45 -16.33
C ARG A 599 -12.61 -5.01 -16.86
N ASP A 600 -11.96 -5.87 -16.09
CA ASP A 600 -10.70 -6.50 -16.47
C ASP A 600 -10.93 -7.51 -17.59
N GLU A 601 -11.96 -8.35 -17.51
CA GLU A 601 -12.35 -9.26 -18.59
C GLU A 601 -12.73 -8.51 -19.87
N ALA A 602 -13.51 -7.41 -19.75
CA ALA A 602 -13.82 -6.56 -20.91
C ALA A 602 -12.56 -5.92 -21.51
N GLY A 603 -11.63 -5.50 -20.64
CA GLY A 603 -10.32 -4.99 -21.04
C GLY A 603 -9.53 -6.02 -21.83
N GLU A 604 -9.41 -7.23 -21.31
CA GLU A 604 -8.74 -8.34 -21.99
C GLU A 604 -9.39 -8.69 -23.34
N MET A 605 -10.72 -8.67 -23.42
CA MET A 605 -11.44 -8.94 -24.69
C MET A 605 -11.11 -7.88 -25.76
N ILE A 606 -10.93 -6.62 -25.36
CA ILE A 606 -10.53 -5.52 -26.26
C ILE A 606 -9.06 -5.67 -26.66
N GLU A 607 -8.18 -5.90 -25.69
CA GLU A 607 -6.74 -6.02 -25.92
C GLU A 607 -6.37 -7.24 -26.75
N LYS A 608 -7.04 -8.37 -26.52
CA LYS A 608 -6.92 -9.60 -27.37
C LYS A 608 -7.33 -9.40 -28.83
N ARG A 609 -8.00 -8.29 -29.15
CA ARG A 609 -8.39 -7.89 -30.53
C ARG A 609 -7.60 -6.67 -31.04
N GLY A 610 -6.52 -6.32 -30.36
CA GLY A 610 -5.63 -5.23 -30.76
C GLY A 610 -6.12 -3.81 -30.39
N GLY A 611 -7.18 -3.69 -29.56
CA GLY A 611 -7.68 -2.42 -29.05
C GLY A 611 -6.91 -1.95 -27.82
N LYS A 612 -7.09 -0.69 -27.45
CA LYS A 612 -6.51 -0.06 -26.25
C LYS A 612 -7.59 0.33 -25.26
N VAL A 613 -7.39 -0.01 -23.98
CA VAL A 613 -8.29 0.45 -22.91
C VAL A 613 -7.70 1.69 -22.23
N SER A 614 -8.51 2.74 -22.07
CA SER A 614 -8.10 3.99 -21.41
C SER A 614 -8.95 4.26 -20.17
N GLY A 615 -8.33 4.74 -19.11
CA GLY A 615 -9.00 5.14 -17.88
C GLY A 615 -9.85 6.40 -17.98
N SER A 616 -9.68 7.23 -19.04
CA SER A 616 -10.37 8.50 -19.20
C SER A 616 -10.83 8.74 -20.63
N VAL A 617 -12.00 9.42 -20.77
CA VAL A 617 -12.56 9.81 -22.08
C VAL A 617 -11.84 11.06 -22.60
N SER A 618 -11.36 11.01 -23.84
CA SER A 618 -10.68 12.10 -24.55
C SER A 618 -11.07 12.10 -26.04
N LYS A 619 -10.65 13.10 -26.81
CA LYS A 619 -10.86 13.15 -28.28
C LYS A 619 -10.23 11.96 -29.03
N LYS A 620 -9.33 11.21 -28.38
CA LYS A 620 -8.72 9.99 -28.94
C LYS A 620 -9.50 8.71 -28.63
N THR A 621 -10.56 8.80 -27.82
CA THR A 621 -11.42 7.66 -27.49
C THR A 621 -12.31 7.33 -28.68
N THR A 622 -12.28 6.06 -29.12
CA THR A 622 -13.08 5.59 -30.26
C THR A 622 -14.47 5.15 -29.82
N TYR A 623 -14.55 4.40 -28.71
CA TYR A 623 -15.81 3.92 -28.15
C TYR A 623 -15.80 3.99 -26.62
N VAL A 624 -16.99 4.17 -26.06
CA VAL A 624 -17.21 4.01 -24.62
C VAL A 624 -18.17 2.86 -24.41
N VAL A 625 -17.77 1.84 -23.66
CA VAL A 625 -18.66 0.75 -23.23
C VAL A 625 -19.26 1.13 -21.89
N ALA A 626 -20.57 1.27 -21.84
CA ALA A 626 -21.30 1.73 -20.68
C ALA A 626 -22.21 0.63 -20.11
N GLY A 627 -21.91 0.24 -18.85
CA GLY A 627 -22.79 -0.58 -18.04
C GLY A 627 -23.75 0.29 -17.20
N GLU A 628 -24.43 -0.33 -16.23
CA GLU A 628 -25.34 0.36 -15.32
C GLU A 628 -24.65 1.46 -14.50
N ASN A 629 -25.38 2.51 -14.20
CA ASN A 629 -24.89 3.66 -13.42
C ASN A 629 -23.61 4.32 -13.98
N ALA A 630 -23.49 4.38 -15.30
CA ALA A 630 -22.39 5.05 -15.97
C ALA A 630 -22.40 6.56 -15.67
N GLY A 631 -21.39 7.04 -14.91
CA GLY A 631 -21.30 8.41 -14.39
C GLY A 631 -20.67 9.42 -15.37
N SER A 632 -19.79 10.28 -14.85
CA SER A 632 -19.17 11.43 -15.57
C SER A 632 -18.48 11.07 -16.89
N LYS A 633 -17.98 9.83 -17.05
CA LYS A 633 -17.35 9.39 -18.30
C LYS A 633 -18.35 9.26 -19.44
N LEU A 634 -19.57 8.80 -19.16
CA LEU A 634 -20.66 8.73 -20.14
C LEU A 634 -21.07 10.13 -20.60
N GLN A 635 -21.27 11.05 -19.65
CA GLN A 635 -21.61 12.45 -19.97
C GLN A 635 -20.52 13.10 -20.84
N LYS A 636 -19.24 12.85 -20.50
CA LYS A 636 -18.12 13.37 -21.28
C LYS A 636 -18.03 12.76 -22.69
N ALA A 637 -18.38 11.48 -22.85
CA ALA A 637 -18.46 10.84 -24.15
C ALA A 637 -19.55 11.49 -25.01
N GLN A 638 -20.74 11.73 -24.46
CA GLN A 638 -21.83 12.42 -25.10
C GLN A 638 -21.47 13.86 -25.53
N GLN A 639 -20.78 14.61 -24.63
CA GLN A 639 -20.32 15.97 -24.95
C GLN A 639 -19.28 16.01 -26.08
N LEU A 640 -18.44 14.96 -26.19
CA LEU A 640 -17.43 14.85 -27.25
C LEU A 640 -17.92 14.14 -28.50
N GLY A 641 -19.20 13.71 -28.53
CA GLY A 641 -19.80 12.99 -29.66
C GLY A 641 -19.19 11.59 -29.90
N ILE A 642 -18.67 10.95 -28.85
CA ILE A 642 -18.03 9.63 -28.93
C ILE A 642 -19.13 8.56 -28.87
N PRO A 643 -19.13 7.56 -29.77
CA PRO A 643 -20.08 6.46 -29.75
C PRO A 643 -20.03 5.69 -28.42
N VAL A 644 -21.21 5.42 -27.86
CA VAL A 644 -21.37 4.65 -26.62
C VAL A 644 -22.00 3.32 -26.98
N LEU A 645 -21.39 2.23 -26.53
CA LEU A 645 -21.88 0.86 -26.69
C LEU A 645 -22.46 0.39 -25.35
N THR A 646 -23.61 -0.24 -25.38
CA THR A 646 -24.10 -1.07 -24.28
C THR A 646 -23.30 -2.38 -24.21
N GLU A 647 -23.45 -3.15 -23.13
CA GLU A 647 -22.79 -4.46 -23.01
C GLU A 647 -23.21 -5.43 -24.12
N ASP A 648 -24.46 -5.41 -24.53
CA ASP A 648 -24.97 -6.25 -25.61
C ASP A 648 -24.39 -5.86 -26.97
N GLU A 649 -24.35 -4.56 -27.27
CA GLU A 649 -23.73 -4.03 -28.49
C GLU A 649 -22.21 -4.31 -28.49
N PHE A 650 -21.55 -4.22 -27.33
CA PHE A 650 -20.14 -4.58 -27.22
C PHE A 650 -19.92 -6.08 -27.47
N LEU A 651 -20.76 -6.97 -26.93
CA LEU A 651 -20.70 -8.40 -27.20
C LEU A 651 -20.95 -8.74 -28.68
N GLU A 652 -21.86 -8.01 -29.34
CA GLU A 652 -22.04 -8.14 -30.78
C GLU A 652 -20.81 -7.64 -31.56
N PHE A 653 -20.20 -6.58 -31.10
CA PHE A 653 -18.98 -6.02 -31.68
C PHE A 653 -17.76 -6.94 -31.51
N LEU A 654 -17.81 -7.84 -30.52
CA LEU A 654 -16.79 -8.88 -30.29
C LEU A 654 -16.95 -10.10 -31.20
N LYS A 655 -18.14 -10.35 -31.78
CA LYS A 655 -18.39 -11.45 -32.73
C LYS A 655 -17.81 -11.09 -34.10
#